data_3b0e1418c92278754921e2597ab91d7f
#
_entry.id   3b0e1418c92278754921e2597ab91d7f
#
_cell.length_a   1.000
_cell.length_b   1.000
_cell.length_c   1.000
_cell.angle_alpha   90.00
_cell.angle_beta   90.00
_cell.angle_gamma   90.00
#
_symmetry.space_group_name_H-M   'P 1'
#
loop_
_entity.id
_entity.type
_entity.pdbx_description
1 polymer ?
#
loop_
_entity_poly.entity_id
_entity_poly.type
_entity_poly.pdbx_seq_one_letter_code
_entity_poly.pdbx_strand_id
1 'polypeptide(L)'
;MTQHNRFSRAALAARAVLIPGTGRRKQTKRPIARRLRTPDYPRAGRRGWRRWIPSWRLGLGSVLMFTATLATVVGIAYARTDIPEDLNAFATQQDTVYYWADGTPMARTGWVSRQEMPLSKIPDHVRWAVLAAENADFYSDHGISTQGITRALWRTVSDGDTQGGSTITQQYVKNVYLSQDQSFSRKFTEMLLAVKLDRRLSKDKILQEYLNTSWFGRGTYGLQRASQAYYGKEVTQLNASEGAFLASLLKGASLYDPAVNPRNRERAVERWRWTLDRMVEIGRLSPAERATYTTFPEPKPPHRPNSAGGQDGYLVQLAESYAKRAGHISDARFDLGGYQIYTTFEKPRMTALARAVRDARDKLDPKQRKADRFVRFGASTVAPDGRILAVYGGPDFERQAFNESNAGTVPAGSAFTPFVYAAGLQHGVTHERNGPRSTVTPSTEYDGDDDIPVMTPEGPYWDRSGKMVKGNNDGDKSFGRISLHEAMTKSANSPFLQLGMDTGLKLVRSTAESSGLLPASFGPPVPAFAMGNSTPSAIRMADAYGTFAARGVHTDPYSVRKVTRNGEPVRLDLPRPRRAVRSDVADAITRSLTRPGMRGVALAAPVAAKAGTTEDDTARWYVGYGPAASTAVVVYRMDLAKSLAPLPLKGLAGGPEDDGKLPAQIWNTYTEATTK
;
A
#
# COMPACT_ATOMS: atom_id res chain seq x y z
N MET A 1 -44.76 -38.51 -8.35
CA MET A 1 -44.66 -39.78 -9.05
C MET A 1 -43.42 -40.46 -8.48
N THR A 2 -43.56 -41.28 -7.44
CA THR A 2 -43.70 -42.77 -7.43
C THR A 2 -42.47 -43.44 -8.07
N GLN A 3 -41.73 -44.34 -7.43
CA GLN A 3 -41.95 -45.47 -6.51
C GLN A 3 -40.57 -45.93 -6.05
N HIS A 4 -40.31 -46.26 -4.77
CA HIS A 4 -40.50 -47.54 -4.06
C HIS A 4 -39.74 -48.78 -4.62
N ASN A 5 -38.85 -49.41 -3.83
CA ASN A 5 -38.99 -50.67 -3.07
C ASN A 5 -37.65 -51.11 -2.50
N ARG A 6 -37.45 -51.35 -1.23
CA ARG A 6 -37.74 -52.49 -0.30
C ARG A 6 -37.27 -53.87 -0.73
N PHE A 7 -36.46 -54.52 0.12
CA PHE A 7 -36.58 -55.86 0.67
C PHE A 7 -35.34 -56.15 1.54
N SER A 8 -35.39 -56.34 2.80
CA SER A 8 -35.99 -57.36 3.69
C SER A 8 -35.05 -58.54 4.03
N ARG A 9 -34.82 -58.64 5.31
CA ARG A 9 -34.43 -59.70 6.24
C ARG A 9 -34.61 -61.15 5.80
N ALA A 10 -33.69 -62.03 6.29
CA ALA A 10 -34.05 -63.33 6.86
C ALA A 10 -32.99 -63.87 7.82
N ALA A 11 -33.38 -64.13 9.04
CA ALA A 11 -32.67 -64.92 10.06
C ALA A 11 -33.11 -66.37 9.95
N LEU A 12 -32.22 -67.32 10.26
CA LEU A 12 -32.65 -68.66 10.62
C LEU A 12 -31.68 -69.31 11.64
N ALA A 13 -32.22 -69.62 12.76
CA ALA A 13 -31.66 -70.46 13.84
C ALA A 13 -31.83 -71.94 13.54
N ALA A 14 -30.93 -72.82 13.96
CA ALA A 14 -31.18 -74.22 14.12
C ALA A 14 -30.40 -74.82 15.29
N ARG A 15 -31.13 -75.57 16.06
CA ARG A 15 -30.95 -76.18 17.36
C ARG A 15 -29.89 -77.26 17.42
N ALA A 16 -29.38 -77.42 18.61
CA ALA A 16 -28.56 -78.51 19.14
C ALA A 16 -29.26 -79.89 19.21
N VAL A 17 -28.50 -80.99 19.04
CA VAL A 17 -28.86 -82.30 19.56
C VAL A 17 -27.58 -82.91 20.19
N LEU A 18 -27.72 -83.26 21.47
CA LEU A 18 -26.78 -84.03 22.29
C LEU A 18 -26.96 -85.55 22.07
N ILE A 19 -25.88 -86.34 21.99
CA ILE A 19 -25.78 -87.71 22.47
C ILE A 19 -24.30 -88.03 22.84
N PRO A 20 -24.05 -88.80 23.94
CA PRO A 20 -22.74 -88.95 24.54
C PRO A 20 -22.01 -90.27 24.12
N GLY A 21 -20.71 -90.27 24.16
CA GLY A 21 -19.92 -91.50 23.88
C GLY A 21 -18.45 -91.36 24.27
N THR A 22 -18.14 -91.91 25.40
CA THR A 22 -16.95 -92.56 25.96
C THR A 22 -15.60 -92.60 25.19
N GLY A 23 -14.57 -92.06 25.83
CA GLY A 23 -13.28 -92.78 26.01
C GLY A 23 -12.20 -92.59 24.97
N ARG A 24 -11.17 -91.86 25.35
CA ARG A 24 -9.73 -92.16 25.34
C ARG A 24 -8.85 -90.93 25.26
N ARG A 25 -8.05 -90.74 26.31
CA ARG A 25 -7.00 -89.71 26.35
C ARG A 25 -6.06 -89.91 25.17
N LYS A 26 -5.95 -88.89 24.31
CA LYS A 26 -4.77 -88.60 23.52
C LYS A 26 -4.35 -87.15 23.78
N GLN A 27 -3.12 -87.01 24.28
CA GLN A 27 -2.50 -85.69 24.44
C GLN A 27 -2.37 -85.04 23.07
N THR A 28 -3.17 -84.05 22.82
CA THR A 28 -3.02 -83.18 21.68
C THR A 28 -2.35 -81.90 22.15
N LYS A 29 -1.21 -81.60 21.54
CA LYS A 29 -0.44 -80.39 21.69
C LYS A 29 -1.38 -79.17 21.51
N ARG A 30 -1.52 -78.35 22.55
CA ARG A 30 -2.25 -77.07 22.47
C ARG A 30 -1.58 -76.16 21.43
N PRO A 31 -2.32 -75.54 20.47
CA PRO A 31 -1.77 -74.51 19.64
C PRO A 31 -1.44 -73.31 20.52
N ILE A 32 -0.23 -72.76 20.35
CA ILE A 32 0.21 -71.54 20.99
C ILE A 32 -0.61 -70.40 20.37
N ALA A 33 -1.80 -70.13 20.93
CA ALA A 33 -2.50 -68.88 20.66
C ALA A 33 -1.58 -67.75 21.17
N ARG A 34 -0.94 -67.01 20.25
CA ARG A 34 -0.27 -65.75 20.55
C ARG A 34 -1.33 -64.84 21.17
N ARG A 35 -1.43 -64.77 22.51
CA ARG A 35 -2.15 -63.72 23.22
C ARG A 35 -1.51 -62.42 22.80
N LEU A 36 -2.19 -61.60 22.00
CA LEU A 36 -1.91 -60.19 21.85
C LEU A 36 -1.90 -59.60 23.27
N ARG A 37 -0.68 -59.37 23.80
CA ARG A 37 -0.53 -58.74 25.12
C ARG A 37 -1.12 -57.35 25.04
N THR A 38 -2.20 -57.12 25.81
CA THR A 38 -2.71 -55.75 26.04
C THR A 38 -1.57 -54.86 26.52
N PRO A 39 -1.50 -53.60 26.05
CA PRO A 39 -0.43 -52.70 26.48
C PRO A 39 -0.51 -52.49 27.99
N ASP A 40 0.60 -52.76 28.69
CA ASP A 40 0.75 -52.55 30.12
C ASP A 40 0.99 -51.01 30.38
N TYR A 41 -0.11 -50.26 30.45
CA TYR A 41 -0.07 -48.80 30.73
C TYR A 41 -1.31 -48.39 31.55
N PRO A 42 -1.15 -47.73 32.72
CA PRO A 42 0.13 -47.44 33.43
C PRO A 42 0.83 -48.69 33.91
N ARG A 43 2.17 -48.69 33.88
CA ARG A 43 3.02 -49.89 34.10
C ARG A 43 2.79 -50.55 35.48
N ALA A 44 2.27 -51.75 35.52
CA ALA A 44 2.14 -52.55 36.72
C ALA A 44 3.55 -52.87 37.28
N GLY A 45 3.78 -52.69 38.55
CA GLY A 45 5.09 -52.94 39.20
C GLY A 45 6.03 -51.76 39.33
N ARG A 46 5.67 -50.54 38.83
CA ARG A 46 6.39 -49.29 39.12
C ARG A 46 5.60 -48.38 40.02
N ARG A 47 6.24 -47.63 40.96
CA ARG A 47 5.60 -46.71 41.91
C ARG A 47 5.88 -45.26 41.51
N GLY A 48 5.00 -44.35 41.96
CA GLY A 48 5.07 -42.90 41.68
C GLY A 48 4.94 -42.55 40.21
N TRP A 49 5.51 -41.40 39.79
CA TRP A 49 5.43 -40.87 38.41
C TRP A 49 6.03 -41.81 37.35
N ARG A 50 6.96 -42.68 37.74
CA ARG A 50 7.62 -43.66 36.86
C ARG A 50 6.66 -44.71 36.26
N ARG A 51 5.46 -44.93 36.85
CA ARG A 51 4.41 -45.80 36.28
C ARG A 51 3.78 -45.23 35.00
N TRP A 52 3.87 -43.91 34.82
CA TRP A 52 3.32 -43.20 33.67
C TRP A 52 4.32 -43.08 32.50
N ILE A 53 5.55 -43.52 32.66
CA ILE A 53 6.52 -43.54 31.55
C ILE A 53 6.19 -44.75 30.67
N PRO A 54 5.84 -44.56 29.36
CA PRO A 54 5.56 -45.69 28.45
C PRO A 54 6.73 -46.65 28.37
N SER A 55 6.43 -47.96 28.13
CA SER A 55 7.49 -48.91 27.82
C SER A 55 8.10 -48.54 26.45
N TRP A 56 9.40 -48.88 26.25
CA TRP A 56 10.06 -48.61 24.97
C TRP A 56 9.30 -49.21 23.78
N ARG A 57 8.62 -50.39 23.98
CA ARG A 57 7.78 -51.03 22.96
C ARG A 57 6.51 -50.22 22.66
N LEU A 58 5.91 -49.64 23.68
CA LEU A 58 4.73 -48.79 23.53
C LEU A 58 5.10 -47.45 22.91
N GLY A 59 6.26 -46.89 23.31
CA GLY A 59 6.84 -45.72 22.68
C GLY A 59 7.15 -45.95 21.19
N LEU A 60 7.83 -47.04 20.86
CA LEU A 60 8.12 -47.42 19.47
C LEU A 60 6.84 -47.66 18.66
N GLY A 61 5.85 -48.38 19.24
CA GLY A 61 4.55 -48.60 18.59
C GLY A 61 3.79 -47.31 18.32
N SER A 62 3.80 -46.36 19.28
CA SER A 62 3.20 -45.05 19.10
C SER A 62 3.90 -44.23 18.03
N VAL A 63 5.22 -44.24 17.99
CA VAL A 63 6.00 -43.56 16.93
C VAL A 63 5.71 -44.20 15.57
N LEU A 64 5.71 -45.55 15.45
CA LEU A 64 5.39 -46.22 14.20
C LEU A 64 3.95 -45.96 13.74
N MET A 65 2.99 -45.95 14.67
CA MET A 65 1.59 -45.60 14.34
C MET A 65 1.45 -44.17 13.91
N PHE A 66 2.11 -43.24 14.60
CA PHE A 66 2.11 -41.80 14.24
C PHE A 66 2.73 -41.57 12.85
N THR A 67 3.90 -42.20 12.59
CA THR A 67 4.56 -42.09 11.28
C THR A 67 3.73 -42.71 10.15
N ALA A 68 3.09 -43.87 10.40
CA ALA A 68 2.18 -44.50 9.43
C ALA A 68 0.96 -43.61 9.14
N THR A 69 0.33 -43.07 10.18
CA THR A 69 -0.81 -42.14 10.02
C THR A 69 -0.40 -40.89 9.26
N LEU A 70 0.73 -40.27 9.62
CA LEU A 70 1.27 -39.12 8.93
C LEU A 70 1.57 -39.44 7.45
N ALA A 71 2.22 -40.56 7.16
CA ALA A 71 2.49 -41.00 5.80
C ALA A 71 1.20 -41.21 4.98
N THR A 72 0.17 -41.77 5.62
CA THR A 72 -1.13 -41.98 4.97
C THR A 72 -1.81 -40.63 4.65
N VAL A 73 -1.82 -39.68 5.60
CA VAL A 73 -2.39 -38.33 5.39
C VAL A 73 -1.64 -37.60 4.27
N VAL A 74 -0.32 -37.63 4.30
CA VAL A 74 0.52 -37.03 3.25
C VAL A 74 0.28 -37.69 1.90
N GLY A 75 0.16 -39.03 1.88
CA GLY A 75 -0.14 -39.79 0.65
C GLY A 75 -1.49 -39.45 0.05
N ILE A 76 -2.54 -39.32 0.88
CA ILE A 76 -3.87 -38.89 0.43
C ILE A 76 -3.83 -37.45 -0.08
N ALA A 77 -3.19 -36.55 0.65
CA ALA A 77 -3.01 -35.16 0.22
C ALA A 77 -2.25 -35.08 -1.11
N TYR A 78 -1.17 -35.84 -1.26
CA TYR A 78 -0.42 -35.94 -2.51
C TYR A 78 -1.29 -36.46 -3.67
N ALA A 79 -2.09 -37.49 -3.45
CA ALA A 79 -2.97 -38.06 -4.49
C ALA A 79 -4.04 -37.04 -4.95
N ARG A 80 -4.59 -36.27 -3.99
CA ARG A 80 -5.66 -35.28 -4.25
C ARG A 80 -5.17 -33.93 -4.76
N THR A 81 -3.89 -33.65 -4.74
CA THR A 81 -3.34 -32.39 -5.24
C THR A 81 -3.06 -32.55 -6.74
N ASP A 82 -3.89 -31.99 -7.60
CA ASP A 82 -3.68 -32.00 -9.04
C ASP A 82 -2.75 -30.86 -9.46
N ILE A 83 -1.88 -31.11 -10.46
CA ILE A 83 -1.12 -30.08 -11.14
C ILE A 83 -2.11 -29.39 -12.08
N PRO A 84 -2.36 -28.08 -11.95
CA PRO A 84 -3.22 -27.35 -12.87
C PRO A 84 -2.76 -27.54 -14.30
N GLU A 85 -3.70 -27.81 -15.23
CA GLU A 85 -3.38 -28.09 -16.64
C GLU A 85 -2.81 -26.87 -17.36
N ASP A 86 -3.19 -25.64 -16.93
CA ASP A 86 -2.68 -24.38 -17.47
C ASP A 86 -1.35 -23.96 -16.84
N LEU A 87 -0.27 -24.62 -17.26
CA LEU A 87 1.11 -24.15 -17.00
C LEU A 87 1.42 -22.80 -17.64
N ASN A 88 0.53 -22.29 -18.48
CA ASN A 88 0.73 -21.10 -19.32
C ASN A 88 -0.25 -19.95 -19.05
N ALA A 89 -1.00 -19.94 -17.92
CA ALA A 89 -1.84 -18.78 -17.58
C ALA A 89 -1.03 -17.47 -17.45
N PHE A 90 0.28 -17.58 -17.25
CA PHE A 90 1.24 -16.46 -17.32
C PHE A 90 1.65 -16.09 -18.76
N ALA A 91 1.31 -16.93 -19.76
CA ALA A 91 1.72 -16.71 -21.15
C ALA A 91 0.96 -15.58 -21.86
N THR A 92 -0.12 -15.09 -21.28
CA THR A 92 -0.95 -14.01 -21.85
C THR A 92 -0.84 -12.73 -21.03
N GLN A 93 0.37 -12.18 -20.88
CA GLN A 93 0.52 -10.83 -20.38
C GLN A 93 -0.16 -9.86 -21.36
N GLN A 94 -1.24 -9.21 -20.90
CA GLN A 94 -1.99 -8.23 -21.68
C GLN A 94 -1.72 -6.83 -21.11
N ASP A 95 -1.81 -5.82 -21.97
CA ASP A 95 -1.74 -4.43 -21.51
C ASP A 95 -2.85 -4.14 -20.51
N THR A 96 -2.52 -3.37 -19.48
CA THR A 96 -3.52 -2.71 -18.63
C THR A 96 -3.90 -1.39 -19.28
N VAL A 97 -5.19 -1.20 -19.54
CA VAL A 97 -5.73 -0.01 -20.18
C VAL A 97 -6.49 0.82 -19.15
N TYR A 98 -6.16 2.10 -19.07
CA TYR A 98 -6.85 3.07 -18.22
C TYR A 98 -7.79 3.90 -19.10
N TYR A 99 -8.97 4.18 -18.58
CA TYR A 99 -10.01 4.95 -19.26
C TYR A 99 -10.38 6.17 -18.46
N TRP A 100 -10.64 7.28 -19.15
CA TRP A 100 -11.25 8.47 -18.57
C TRP A 100 -12.66 8.17 -18.03
N ALA A 101 -13.21 9.11 -17.30
CA ALA A 101 -14.58 9.00 -16.77
C ALA A 101 -15.64 8.81 -17.87
N ASP A 102 -15.42 9.32 -19.06
CA ASP A 102 -16.29 9.15 -20.24
C ASP A 102 -16.12 7.79 -20.94
N GLY A 103 -15.17 6.97 -20.53
CA GLY A 103 -14.87 5.67 -21.12
C GLY A 103 -13.91 5.71 -22.30
N THR A 104 -13.40 6.88 -22.68
CA THR A 104 -12.34 6.96 -23.70
C THR A 104 -10.99 6.51 -23.14
N PRO A 105 -10.11 5.91 -23.96
CA PRO A 105 -8.78 5.50 -23.50
C PRO A 105 -7.96 6.70 -23.02
N MET A 106 -7.31 6.55 -21.84
CA MET A 106 -6.44 7.54 -21.22
C MET A 106 -4.96 7.15 -21.40
N ALA A 107 -4.63 5.96 -20.98
CA ALA A 107 -3.27 5.46 -20.97
C ALA A 107 -3.24 3.93 -21.09
N ARG A 108 -2.09 3.40 -21.46
CA ARG A 108 -1.82 1.95 -21.43
C ARG A 108 -0.53 1.73 -20.66
N THR A 109 -0.52 0.73 -19.81
CA THR A 109 0.67 0.22 -19.13
C THR A 109 0.76 -1.28 -19.36
N GLY A 110 1.92 -1.78 -19.62
CA GLY A 110 2.16 -3.18 -19.90
C GLY A 110 3.37 -3.33 -20.82
N TRP A 111 3.91 -4.52 -20.82
CA TRP A 111 5.00 -4.89 -21.72
C TRP A 111 4.44 -5.76 -22.83
N VAL A 112 4.32 -5.23 -24.01
CA VAL A 112 4.01 -6.02 -25.22
C VAL A 112 5.22 -6.88 -25.54
N SER A 113 5.07 -8.15 -25.35
CA SER A 113 5.86 -9.31 -25.75
C SER A 113 6.73 -9.95 -24.63
N ARG A 114 6.26 -11.10 -24.21
CA ARG A 114 7.05 -12.10 -23.55
C ARG A 114 8.05 -12.66 -24.54
N GLN A 115 9.31 -12.57 -24.24
CA GLN A 115 10.33 -13.28 -24.99
C GLN A 115 10.70 -14.51 -24.17
N GLU A 116 10.04 -15.65 -24.43
CA GLU A 116 10.47 -16.92 -23.86
C GLU A 116 11.88 -17.21 -24.35
N MET A 117 12.80 -17.30 -23.39
CA MET A 117 14.19 -17.60 -23.69
C MET A 117 14.45 -19.08 -23.41
N PRO A 118 14.83 -19.87 -24.45
CA PRO A 118 15.27 -21.24 -24.25
C PRO A 118 16.47 -21.25 -23.29
N LEU A 119 16.54 -22.24 -22.39
CA LEU A 119 17.63 -22.36 -21.43
C LEU A 119 19.01 -22.39 -22.11
N SER A 120 19.10 -23.00 -23.28
CA SER A 120 20.33 -23.06 -24.11
C SER A 120 20.86 -21.69 -24.57
N LYS A 121 20.00 -20.65 -24.59
CA LYS A 121 20.38 -19.28 -24.93
C LYS A 121 20.83 -18.45 -23.73
N ILE A 122 20.56 -18.91 -22.52
CA ILE A 122 20.99 -18.23 -21.29
C ILE A 122 22.42 -18.69 -21.00
N PRO A 123 23.41 -17.78 -20.88
CA PRO A 123 24.80 -18.15 -20.60
C PRO A 123 24.94 -18.95 -19.31
N ASP A 124 25.84 -19.91 -19.32
CA ASP A 124 26.07 -20.80 -18.16
C ASP A 124 26.38 -20.03 -16.88
N HIS A 125 27.25 -19.05 -16.95
CA HIS A 125 27.61 -18.25 -15.78
C HIS A 125 26.42 -17.44 -15.21
N VAL A 126 25.45 -17.05 -16.03
CA VAL A 126 24.21 -16.38 -15.57
C VAL A 126 23.26 -17.40 -14.92
N ARG A 127 23.08 -18.60 -15.51
CA ARG A 127 22.31 -19.70 -14.91
C ARG A 127 22.88 -20.06 -13.53
N TRP A 128 24.20 -20.23 -13.44
CA TRP A 128 24.85 -20.60 -12.19
C TRP A 128 24.88 -19.47 -11.17
N ALA A 129 24.84 -18.19 -11.56
CA ALA A 129 24.64 -17.09 -10.63
C ALA A 129 23.28 -17.18 -9.92
N VAL A 130 22.22 -17.52 -10.66
CA VAL A 130 20.87 -17.74 -10.07
C VAL A 130 20.87 -18.98 -9.18
N LEU A 131 21.45 -20.09 -9.65
CA LEU A 131 21.54 -21.32 -8.87
C LEU A 131 22.35 -21.15 -7.58
N ALA A 132 23.48 -20.47 -7.65
CA ALA A 132 24.31 -20.16 -6.49
C ALA A 132 23.59 -19.27 -5.47
N ALA A 133 22.79 -18.32 -5.95
CA ALA A 133 22.05 -17.38 -5.10
C ALA A 133 20.83 -18.02 -4.41
N GLU A 134 20.12 -18.94 -5.10
CA GLU A 134 18.81 -19.42 -4.67
C GLU A 134 18.81 -20.92 -4.28
N ASN A 135 19.52 -21.77 -5.04
CA ASN A 135 19.49 -23.21 -4.81
C ASN A 135 20.69 -23.92 -5.48
N ALA A 136 21.86 -23.90 -4.85
CA ALA A 136 23.09 -24.50 -5.39
C ALA A 136 22.94 -26.00 -5.72
N ASP A 137 22.15 -26.73 -4.94
CA ASP A 137 21.92 -28.19 -5.06
C ASP A 137 20.72 -28.50 -5.98
N PHE A 138 20.23 -27.57 -6.78
CA PHE A 138 19.00 -27.70 -7.59
C PHE A 138 18.97 -28.97 -8.45
N TYR A 139 20.07 -29.31 -9.11
CA TYR A 139 20.13 -30.49 -10.00
C TYR A 139 20.12 -31.84 -9.24
N SER A 140 20.46 -31.81 -7.96
CA SER A 140 20.50 -33.01 -7.11
C SER A 140 19.32 -33.13 -6.15
N ASP A 141 18.56 -32.07 -5.93
CA ASP A 141 17.36 -32.13 -5.08
C ASP A 141 16.17 -32.77 -5.81
N HIS A 142 15.13 -33.16 -5.04
CA HIS A 142 13.91 -33.77 -5.56
C HIS A 142 12.67 -32.91 -5.37
N GLY A 143 12.77 -31.65 -5.77
CA GLY A 143 11.70 -30.67 -5.69
C GLY A 143 11.62 -29.98 -4.32
N ILE A 144 12.13 -30.62 -3.27
CA ILE A 144 12.26 -30.08 -1.90
C ILE A 144 13.65 -30.35 -1.37
N SER A 145 14.17 -29.41 -0.57
CA SER A 145 15.48 -29.60 0.11
C SER A 145 15.28 -30.22 1.49
N THR A 146 15.67 -31.48 1.65
CA THR A 146 15.66 -32.16 2.96
C THR A 146 16.61 -31.49 3.94
N GLN A 147 17.76 -30.98 3.48
CA GLN A 147 18.69 -30.20 4.29
C GLN A 147 18.11 -28.84 4.69
N GLY A 148 17.35 -28.20 3.79
CA GLY A 148 16.62 -26.95 4.06
C GLY A 148 15.55 -27.13 5.14
N ILE A 149 14.81 -28.24 5.08
CA ILE A 149 13.77 -28.58 6.07
C ILE A 149 14.39 -28.85 7.45
N THR A 150 15.44 -29.66 7.51
CA THR A 150 16.15 -29.97 8.78
C THR A 150 16.76 -28.70 9.38
N ARG A 151 17.34 -27.81 8.58
CA ARG A 151 17.91 -26.53 9.02
C ARG A 151 16.83 -25.57 9.53
N ALA A 152 15.68 -25.52 8.85
CA ALA A 152 14.53 -24.73 9.27
C ALA A 152 13.97 -25.23 10.62
N LEU A 153 13.83 -26.54 10.80
CA LEU A 153 13.39 -27.14 12.07
C LEU A 153 14.35 -26.80 13.21
N TRP A 154 15.66 -26.95 12.99
CA TRP A 154 16.68 -26.65 13.99
C TRP A 154 16.67 -25.18 14.40
N ARG A 155 16.48 -24.26 13.45
CA ARG A 155 16.46 -22.83 13.72
C ARG A 155 15.17 -22.32 14.38
N THR A 156 14.04 -22.96 14.13
CA THR A 156 12.78 -22.67 14.85
C THR A 156 12.93 -22.94 16.35
N VAL A 157 13.87 -23.79 16.74
CA VAL A 157 14.19 -24.11 18.14
C VAL A 157 15.29 -23.20 18.72
N SER A 158 16.11 -22.54 17.86
CA SER A 158 17.31 -21.79 18.26
C SER A 158 17.27 -20.27 18.02
N ASP A 159 16.10 -19.67 17.87
CA ASP A 159 15.87 -18.21 17.78
C ASP A 159 16.73 -17.44 16.75
N GLY A 160 16.99 -18.01 15.59
CA GLY A 160 17.78 -17.40 14.52
C GLY A 160 16.97 -16.92 13.32
N ASP A 161 17.42 -15.82 12.68
CA ASP A 161 16.84 -15.23 11.47
C ASP A 161 16.53 -16.27 10.38
N THR A 162 15.34 -16.17 9.77
CA THR A 162 14.84 -17.04 8.73
C THR A 162 15.60 -16.85 7.40
N GLN A 163 16.63 -17.65 7.18
CA GLN A 163 17.25 -17.77 5.85
C GLN A 163 16.41 -18.70 4.97
N GLY A 164 16.13 -18.28 3.72
CA GLY A 164 15.28 -18.98 2.78
C GLY A 164 15.74 -20.42 2.50
N GLY A 165 14.85 -21.37 2.81
CA GLY A 165 15.06 -22.81 2.56
C GLY A 165 14.19 -23.37 1.44
N SER A 166 13.53 -22.53 0.61
CA SER A 166 12.69 -22.95 -0.51
C SER A 166 13.53 -23.24 -1.75
N THR A 167 13.34 -24.39 -2.39
CA THR A 167 13.99 -24.72 -3.67
C THR A 167 13.45 -23.89 -4.82
N ILE A 168 14.19 -23.84 -5.94
CA ILE A 168 13.73 -23.23 -7.20
C ILE A 168 12.41 -23.84 -7.67
N THR A 169 12.25 -25.17 -7.55
CA THR A 169 10.99 -25.85 -7.90
C THR A 169 9.82 -25.33 -7.04
N GLN A 170 10.02 -25.15 -5.73
CA GLN A 170 9.01 -24.57 -4.85
C GLN A 170 8.70 -23.10 -5.18
N GLN A 171 9.73 -22.31 -5.48
CA GLN A 171 9.54 -20.91 -5.90
C GLN A 171 8.78 -20.81 -7.23
N TYR A 172 9.08 -21.69 -8.19
CA TYR A 172 8.37 -21.78 -9.46
C TYR A 172 6.89 -22.12 -9.23
N VAL A 173 6.60 -23.16 -8.43
CA VAL A 173 5.23 -23.51 -8.04
C VAL A 173 4.51 -22.36 -7.39
N LYS A 174 5.14 -21.69 -6.43
CA LYS A 174 4.57 -20.50 -5.76
C LYS A 174 4.23 -19.41 -6.75
N ASN A 175 5.14 -19.10 -7.67
CA ASN A 175 4.98 -17.99 -8.62
C ASN A 175 3.89 -18.25 -9.65
N VAL A 176 3.70 -19.52 -10.06
CA VAL A 176 2.81 -19.89 -11.17
C VAL A 176 1.43 -20.37 -10.70
N TYR A 177 1.34 -21.08 -9.58
CA TYR A 177 0.13 -21.82 -9.22
C TYR A 177 -0.57 -21.36 -7.96
N LEU A 178 0.06 -20.56 -7.10
CA LEU A 178 -0.50 -20.26 -5.78
C LEU A 178 -0.82 -18.79 -5.58
N SER A 179 -1.94 -18.53 -4.90
CA SER A 179 -2.25 -17.19 -4.37
C SER A 179 -1.24 -16.77 -3.30
N GLN A 180 -1.07 -15.45 -3.09
CA GLN A 180 -0.05 -14.94 -2.15
C GLN A 180 -0.45 -15.01 -0.66
N ASP A 181 -1.56 -15.69 -0.32
CA ASP A 181 -1.96 -15.87 1.07
C ASP A 181 -0.94 -16.69 1.86
N GLN A 182 -0.48 -16.15 2.98
CA GLN A 182 0.52 -16.81 3.83
C GLN A 182 -0.18 -17.76 4.81
N SER A 183 -0.56 -18.97 4.37
CA SER A 183 -1.13 -20.01 5.23
C SER A 183 -0.27 -21.28 5.25
N PHE A 184 -0.34 -22.00 6.36
CA PHE A 184 0.35 -23.32 6.47
C PHE A 184 -0.14 -24.32 5.42
N SER A 185 -1.44 -24.30 5.11
CA SER A 185 -2.03 -25.16 4.09
C SER A 185 -1.44 -24.90 2.71
N ARG A 186 -1.24 -23.62 2.36
CA ARG A 186 -0.61 -23.21 1.10
C ARG A 186 0.83 -23.72 1.01
N LYS A 187 1.64 -23.55 2.09
CA LYS A 187 3.04 -24.02 2.08
C LYS A 187 3.15 -25.54 1.95
N PHE A 188 2.20 -26.25 2.53
CA PHE A 188 2.12 -27.70 2.38
C PHE A 188 1.75 -28.09 0.92
N THR A 189 0.77 -27.43 0.32
CA THR A 189 0.40 -27.64 -1.10
C THR A 189 1.57 -27.31 -2.04
N GLU A 190 2.31 -26.22 -1.78
CA GLU A 190 3.53 -25.85 -2.52
C GLU A 190 4.55 -27.00 -2.53
N MET A 191 4.79 -27.60 -1.37
CA MET A 191 5.73 -28.73 -1.25
C MET A 191 5.27 -29.96 -2.05
N LEU A 192 3.97 -30.31 -1.97
CA LEU A 192 3.41 -31.45 -2.70
C LEU A 192 3.48 -31.24 -4.22
N LEU A 193 3.11 -30.05 -4.69
CA LEU A 193 3.19 -29.67 -6.10
C LEU A 193 4.64 -29.66 -6.60
N ALA A 194 5.59 -29.14 -5.80
CA ALA A 194 7.01 -29.14 -6.16
C ALA A 194 7.56 -30.56 -6.37
N VAL A 195 7.22 -31.51 -5.49
CA VAL A 195 7.61 -32.92 -5.66
C VAL A 195 6.96 -33.57 -6.90
N LYS A 196 5.67 -33.27 -7.16
CA LYS A 196 4.99 -33.79 -8.36
C LYS A 196 5.59 -33.22 -9.64
N LEU A 197 5.89 -31.93 -9.64
CA LEU A 197 6.44 -31.24 -10.80
C LEU A 197 7.85 -31.72 -11.13
N ASP A 198 8.68 -31.92 -10.11
CA ASP A 198 10.05 -32.43 -10.24
C ASP A 198 10.10 -33.85 -10.83
N ARG A 199 9.06 -34.66 -10.57
CA ARG A 199 8.92 -35.99 -11.17
C ARG A 199 8.40 -35.94 -12.62
N ARG A 200 7.68 -34.88 -13.00
CA ARG A 200 7.02 -34.75 -14.31
C ARG A 200 7.88 -34.04 -15.34
N LEU A 201 8.69 -33.07 -14.92
CA LEU A 201 9.52 -32.24 -15.78
C LEU A 201 11.01 -32.45 -15.50
N SER A 202 11.83 -32.29 -16.54
CA SER A 202 13.29 -32.28 -16.36
C SER A 202 13.72 -31.03 -15.57
N LYS A 203 14.84 -31.13 -14.86
CA LYS A 203 15.44 -30.00 -14.15
C LYS A 203 15.67 -28.78 -15.06
N ASP A 204 16.16 -29.01 -16.27
CA ASP A 204 16.38 -27.96 -17.24
C ASP A 204 15.07 -27.27 -17.65
N LYS A 205 13.97 -28.03 -17.81
CA LYS A 205 12.67 -27.44 -18.10
C LYS A 205 12.14 -26.61 -16.93
N ILE A 206 12.29 -27.10 -15.70
CA ILE A 206 11.89 -26.35 -14.49
C ILE A 206 12.71 -25.05 -14.38
N LEU A 207 14.03 -25.11 -14.59
CA LEU A 207 14.89 -23.92 -14.54
C LEU A 207 14.53 -22.92 -15.63
N GLN A 208 14.30 -23.41 -16.87
CA GLN A 208 13.85 -22.57 -17.96
C GLN A 208 12.58 -21.80 -17.63
N GLU A 209 11.57 -22.50 -17.15
CA GLU A 209 10.28 -21.90 -16.79
C GLU A 209 10.43 -20.93 -15.59
N TYR A 210 11.22 -21.30 -14.60
CA TYR A 210 11.53 -20.43 -13.48
C TYR A 210 12.17 -19.11 -13.93
N LEU A 211 13.20 -19.18 -14.78
CA LEU A 211 13.92 -18.01 -15.29
C LEU A 211 13.05 -17.15 -16.21
N ASN A 212 12.08 -17.74 -16.90
CA ASN A 212 11.14 -17.03 -17.78
C ASN A 212 9.94 -16.42 -17.02
N THR A 213 9.62 -16.91 -15.81
CA THR A 213 8.41 -16.51 -15.08
C THR A 213 8.68 -15.75 -13.79
N SER A 214 9.93 -15.75 -13.30
CA SER A 214 10.29 -15.05 -12.08
C SER A 214 10.23 -13.54 -12.24
N TRP A 215 9.81 -12.86 -11.16
CA TRP A 215 9.74 -11.41 -11.10
C TRP A 215 11.07 -10.82 -10.63
N PHE A 216 11.62 -9.88 -11.39
CA PHE A 216 12.89 -9.23 -11.14
C PHE A 216 12.75 -7.76 -10.71
N GLY A 217 11.55 -7.27 -10.51
CA GLY A 217 11.29 -5.84 -10.26
C GLY A 217 11.11 -5.03 -11.54
N ARG A 218 10.88 -3.71 -11.40
CA ARG A 218 10.67 -2.78 -12.52
C ARG A 218 9.58 -3.24 -13.51
N GLY A 219 8.58 -4.01 -13.02
CA GLY A 219 7.53 -4.59 -13.87
C GLY A 219 8.02 -5.71 -14.79
N THR A 220 9.20 -6.31 -14.57
CA THR A 220 9.77 -7.32 -15.45
C THR A 220 9.59 -8.74 -14.93
N TYR A 221 8.97 -9.58 -15.75
CA TYR A 221 8.95 -11.03 -15.60
C TYR A 221 9.87 -11.67 -16.64
N GLY A 222 10.72 -12.58 -16.17
CA GLY A 222 11.71 -13.27 -17.00
C GLY A 222 13.07 -12.56 -17.09
N LEU A 223 14.12 -13.40 -17.11
CA LEU A 223 15.51 -12.95 -17.07
C LEU A 223 15.91 -12.13 -18.29
N GLN A 224 15.39 -12.43 -19.48
CA GLN A 224 15.64 -11.67 -20.71
C GLN A 224 15.17 -10.21 -20.56
N ARG A 225 14.00 -9.99 -20.00
CA ARG A 225 13.46 -8.65 -19.75
C ARG A 225 14.16 -7.93 -18.62
N ALA A 226 14.53 -8.67 -17.57
CA ALA A 226 15.35 -8.11 -16.52
C ALA A 226 16.69 -7.60 -17.08
N SER A 227 17.35 -8.38 -17.96
CA SER A 227 18.56 -7.96 -18.67
C SER A 227 18.37 -6.65 -19.42
N GLN A 228 17.27 -6.54 -20.16
CA GLN A 228 16.96 -5.31 -20.92
C GLN A 228 16.65 -4.12 -20.00
N ALA A 229 15.85 -4.33 -18.94
CA ALA A 229 15.42 -3.26 -18.03
C ALA A 229 16.55 -2.72 -17.14
N TYR A 230 17.49 -3.58 -16.75
CA TYR A 230 18.57 -3.21 -15.85
C TYR A 230 19.87 -2.82 -16.59
N TYR A 231 20.12 -3.43 -17.76
CA TYR A 231 21.37 -3.20 -18.50
C TYR A 231 21.17 -2.77 -19.95
N GLY A 232 19.97 -2.88 -20.52
CA GLY A 232 19.68 -2.61 -21.93
C GLY A 232 20.39 -3.59 -22.88
N LYS A 233 20.59 -4.85 -22.42
CA LYS A 233 21.28 -5.92 -23.12
C LYS A 233 20.37 -7.13 -23.29
N GLU A 234 20.64 -7.94 -24.31
CA GLU A 234 20.10 -9.29 -24.42
C GLU A 234 20.72 -10.17 -23.32
N VAL A 235 19.99 -11.16 -22.82
CA VAL A 235 20.48 -12.06 -21.77
C VAL A 235 21.77 -12.79 -22.19
N THR A 236 21.91 -13.06 -23.48
CA THR A 236 23.11 -13.68 -24.08
C THR A 236 24.38 -12.85 -23.94
N GLN A 237 24.25 -11.56 -23.65
CA GLN A 237 25.36 -10.58 -23.53
C GLN A 237 25.74 -10.27 -22.07
N LEU A 238 25.00 -10.85 -21.10
CA LEU A 238 25.31 -10.66 -19.70
C LEU A 238 26.59 -11.38 -19.30
N ASN A 239 27.41 -10.75 -18.48
CA ASN A 239 28.55 -11.40 -17.82
C ASN A 239 28.13 -11.97 -16.44
N ALA A 240 29.04 -12.69 -15.78
CA ALA A 240 28.77 -13.30 -14.49
C ALA A 240 28.43 -12.28 -13.39
N SER A 241 29.07 -11.11 -13.42
CA SER A 241 28.83 -10.03 -12.46
C SER A 241 27.42 -9.45 -12.58
N GLU A 242 26.97 -9.17 -13.80
CA GLU A 242 25.60 -8.70 -14.08
C GLU A 242 24.56 -9.78 -13.72
N GLY A 243 24.85 -11.05 -14.04
CA GLY A 243 24.03 -12.19 -13.66
C GLY A 243 23.88 -12.33 -12.14
N ALA A 244 24.96 -12.13 -11.38
CA ALA A 244 24.96 -12.18 -9.92
C ALA A 244 24.10 -11.06 -9.29
N PHE A 245 24.11 -9.87 -9.88
CA PHE A 245 23.19 -8.81 -9.42
C PHE A 245 21.73 -9.14 -9.74
N LEU A 246 21.42 -9.57 -10.97
CA LEU A 246 20.05 -9.95 -11.31
C LEU A 246 19.53 -11.09 -10.43
N ALA A 247 20.37 -12.05 -10.08
CA ALA A 247 20.03 -13.12 -9.14
C ALA A 247 19.67 -12.58 -7.75
N SER A 248 20.28 -11.48 -7.31
CA SER A 248 19.96 -10.83 -6.03
C SER A 248 18.51 -10.33 -5.96
N LEU A 249 17.96 -9.90 -7.10
CA LEU A 249 16.60 -9.36 -7.20
C LEU A 249 15.52 -10.42 -6.96
N LEU A 250 15.80 -11.70 -7.21
CA LEU A 250 14.87 -12.80 -6.98
C LEU A 250 14.48 -12.96 -5.51
N LYS A 251 15.36 -12.59 -4.60
CA LYS A 251 15.07 -12.59 -3.15
C LYS A 251 14.06 -11.51 -2.76
N GLY A 252 13.99 -10.42 -3.53
CA GLY A 252 13.06 -9.32 -3.33
C GLY A 252 13.54 -8.05 -4.00
N ALA A 253 13.10 -7.76 -5.22
CA ALA A 253 13.54 -6.61 -5.99
C ALA A 253 13.33 -5.27 -5.28
N SER A 254 12.23 -5.13 -4.52
CA SER A 254 11.98 -3.93 -3.69
C SER A 254 13.05 -3.65 -2.63
N LEU A 255 13.82 -4.67 -2.23
CA LEU A 255 14.88 -4.58 -1.23
C LEU A 255 16.29 -4.45 -1.83
N TYR A 256 16.46 -4.82 -3.10
CA TYR A 256 17.77 -4.90 -3.75
C TYR A 256 17.91 -4.01 -5.00
N ASP A 257 16.82 -3.42 -5.54
CA ASP A 257 16.94 -2.44 -6.63
C ASP A 257 17.39 -1.07 -6.07
N PRO A 258 18.59 -0.57 -6.45
CA PRO A 258 19.10 0.74 -5.99
C PRO A 258 18.17 1.91 -6.33
N ALA A 259 17.38 1.79 -7.39
CA ALA A 259 16.46 2.84 -7.83
C ALA A 259 15.22 3.01 -6.95
N VAL A 260 14.87 1.99 -6.15
CA VAL A 260 13.72 2.05 -5.23
C VAL A 260 14.07 2.81 -3.96
N ASN A 261 15.28 2.58 -3.41
CA ASN A 261 15.74 3.23 -2.19
C ASN A 261 17.29 3.27 -2.18
N PRO A 262 17.95 4.38 -1.82
CA PRO A 262 19.40 4.46 -1.74
C PRO A 262 20.05 3.38 -0.86
N ARG A 263 19.42 2.98 0.25
CA ARG A 263 19.90 1.90 1.12
C ARG A 263 19.91 0.52 0.45
N ASN A 264 19.17 0.34 -0.62
CA ASN A 264 19.13 -0.91 -1.35
C ASN A 264 20.44 -1.18 -2.07
N ARG A 265 21.18 -0.12 -2.46
CA ARG A 265 22.47 -0.27 -3.13
C ARG A 265 23.49 -1.02 -2.26
N GLU A 266 23.57 -0.71 -0.98
CA GLU A 266 24.48 -1.40 -0.05
C GLU A 266 24.13 -2.89 0.05
N ARG A 267 22.84 -3.20 0.23
CA ARG A 267 22.34 -4.58 0.26
C ARG A 267 22.59 -5.32 -1.06
N ALA A 268 22.43 -4.64 -2.18
CA ALA A 268 22.68 -5.21 -3.50
C ALA A 268 24.16 -5.54 -3.68
N VAL A 269 25.06 -4.65 -3.29
CA VAL A 269 26.51 -4.88 -3.33
C VAL A 269 26.93 -6.06 -2.46
N GLU A 270 26.41 -6.16 -1.22
CA GLU A 270 26.69 -7.28 -0.34
C GLU A 270 26.21 -8.60 -0.92
N ARG A 271 24.98 -8.64 -1.42
CA ARG A 271 24.39 -9.86 -1.98
C ARG A 271 25.07 -10.27 -3.29
N TRP A 272 25.43 -9.30 -4.13
CA TRP A 272 26.20 -9.51 -5.36
C TRP A 272 27.57 -10.14 -5.06
N ARG A 273 28.34 -9.60 -4.11
CA ARG A 273 29.63 -10.17 -3.67
C ARG A 273 29.44 -11.60 -3.18
N TRP A 274 28.50 -11.79 -2.29
CA TRP A 274 28.17 -13.10 -1.74
C TRP A 274 27.81 -14.12 -2.85
N THR A 275 27.04 -13.70 -3.87
CA THR A 275 26.68 -14.60 -4.99
C THR A 275 27.90 -15.00 -5.82
N LEU A 276 28.78 -14.07 -6.13
CA LEU A 276 30.03 -14.38 -6.86
C LEU A 276 30.96 -15.28 -6.04
N ASP A 277 31.10 -15.03 -4.75
CA ASP A 277 31.90 -15.89 -3.85
C ASP A 277 31.31 -17.29 -3.77
N ARG A 278 29.99 -17.40 -3.71
CA ARG A 278 29.29 -18.68 -3.74
C ARG A 278 29.47 -19.42 -5.05
N MET A 279 29.52 -18.74 -6.18
CA MET A 279 29.85 -19.36 -7.48
C MET A 279 31.25 -19.99 -7.48
N VAL A 280 32.22 -19.34 -6.81
CA VAL A 280 33.57 -19.92 -6.64
C VAL A 280 33.51 -21.15 -5.76
N GLU A 281 32.83 -21.11 -4.62
CA GLU A 281 32.71 -22.24 -3.69
C GLU A 281 32.12 -23.49 -4.36
N ILE A 282 31.16 -23.32 -5.25
CA ILE A 282 30.53 -24.43 -5.98
C ILE A 282 31.25 -24.79 -7.30
N GLY A 283 32.43 -24.18 -7.56
CA GLY A 283 33.27 -24.48 -8.72
C GLY A 283 32.70 -24.04 -10.06
N ARG A 284 31.88 -22.97 -10.08
CA ARG A 284 31.20 -22.42 -11.27
C ARG A 284 31.73 -21.05 -11.71
N LEU A 285 32.69 -20.53 -10.98
CA LEU A 285 33.48 -19.34 -11.30
C LEU A 285 34.90 -19.61 -10.82
N SER A 286 35.90 -19.32 -11.64
CA SER A 286 37.29 -19.47 -11.19
C SER A 286 37.68 -18.32 -10.24
N PRO A 287 38.58 -18.58 -9.24
CA PRO A 287 39.08 -17.51 -8.38
C PRO A 287 39.73 -16.37 -9.15
N ALA A 288 40.41 -16.66 -10.26
CA ALA A 288 41.04 -15.66 -11.12
C ALA A 288 39.98 -14.76 -11.79
N GLU A 289 38.92 -15.32 -12.32
CA GLU A 289 37.82 -14.57 -12.92
C GLU A 289 37.06 -13.76 -11.84
N ARG A 290 36.78 -14.37 -10.66
CA ARG A 290 36.18 -13.65 -9.53
C ARG A 290 36.96 -12.40 -9.14
N ALA A 291 38.30 -12.47 -9.15
CA ALA A 291 39.17 -11.35 -8.82
C ALA A 291 39.05 -10.15 -9.80
N THR A 292 38.58 -10.38 -11.02
CA THR A 292 38.32 -9.30 -12.00
C THR A 292 37.07 -8.48 -11.69
N TYR A 293 36.12 -9.03 -10.93
CA TYR A 293 34.87 -8.35 -10.57
C TYR A 293 35.00 -7.56 -9.27
N THR A 294 35.74 -6.44 -9.34
CA THR A 294 35.97 -5.57 -8.19
C THR A 294 34.91 -4.51 -8.00
N THR A 295 34.25 -4.11 -9.09
CA THR A 295 33.25 -3.04 -9.11
C THR A 295 31.86 -3.60 -9.32
N PHE A 296 30.90 -3.11 -8.52
CA PHE A 296 29.49 -3.47 -8.66
C PHE A 296 28.96 -3.02 -10.03
N PRO A 297 28.25 -3.89 -10.77
CA PRO A 297 27.70 -3.56 -12.07
C PRO A 297 26.45 -2.69 -11.91
N GLU A 298 26.64 -1.37 -11.85
CA GLU A 298 25.55 -0.43 -11.64
C GLU A 298 24.48 -0.60 -12.71
N PRO A 299 23.21 -0.84 -12.30
CA PRO A 299 22.12 -0.93 -13.24
C PRO A 299 21.78 0.45 -13.82
N LYS A 300 21.29 0.47 -15.05
CA LYS A 300 20.74 1.68 -15.67
C LYS A 300 19.59 2.24 -14.83
N PRO A 301 19.35 3.55 -14.84
CA PRO A 301 18.12 4.12 -14.29
C PRO A 301 16.89 3.42 -14.86
N PRO A 302 15.81 3.24 -14.05
CA PRO A 302 14.58 2.62 -14.55
C PRO A 302 14.04 3.41 -15.74
N HIS A 303 14.00 2.76 -16.89
CA HIS A 303 13.27 3.27 -18.03
C HIS A 303 11.87 2.62 -17.96
N ARG A 304 10.82 3.42 -17.88
CA ARG A 304 9.43 2.93 -17.97
C ARG A 304 8.98 3.06 -19.41
N PRO A 305 9.09 2.02 -20.23
CA PRO A 305 8.47 2.05 -21.57
C PRO A 305 6.96 2.13 -21.35
N ASN A 306 6.30 3.04 -22.02
CA ASN A 306 4.85 3.28 -21.93
C ASN A 306 4.32 3.76 -20.58
N SER A 307 5.13 4.39 -19.70
CA SER A 307 4.55 5.24 -18.67
C SER A 307 3.88 6.41 -19.41
N ALA A 308 2.64 6.67 -19.09
CA ALA A 308 2.00 7.89 -19.54
C ALA A 308 2.87 9.07 -19.05
N GLY A 309 3.51 9.79 -19.96
CA GLY A 309 4.29 10.98 -19.66
C GLY A 309 3.38 12.13 -19.19
N GLY A 310 4.00 13.25 -18.81
CA GLY A 310 3.23 14.45 -18.45
C GLY A 310 2.33 14.24 -17.23
N GLN A 311 1.08 14.71 -17.32
CA GLN A 311 0.10 14.56 -16.22
C GLN A 311 -0.47 13.14 -16.09
N ASP A 312 -0.57 12.41 -17.17
CA ASP A 312 -1.21 11.09 -17.19
C ASP A 312 -0.47 10.07 -16.31
N GLY A 313 0.84 10.21 -16.15
CA GLY A 313 1.62 9.37 -15.25
C GLY A 313 1.20 9.45 -13.78
N TYR A 314 0.84 10.63 -13.29
CA TYR A 314 0.32 10.82 -11.93
C TYR A 314 -1.06 10.18 -11.77
N LEU A 315 -1.90 10.23 -12.80
CA LEU A 315 -3.24 9.65 -12.81
C LEU A 315 -3.16 8.11 -12.81
N VAL A 316 -2.30 7.56 -13.64
CA VAL A 316 -2.03 6.11 -13.68
C VAL A 316 -1.56 5.61 -12.33
N GLN A 317 -0.61 6.29 -11.70
CA GLN A 317 -0.10 5.94 -10.35
C GLN A 317 -1.22 5.92 -9.30
N LEU A 318 -2.09 6.95 -9.30
CA LEU A 318 -3.22 7.03 -8.38
C LEU A 318 -4.25 5.93 -8.64
N ALA A 319 -4.59 5.69 -9.91
CA ALA A 319 -5.58 4.69 -10.30
C ALA A 319 -5.07 3.26 -10.01
N GLU A 320 -3.82 2.97 -10.29
CA GLU A 320 -3.17 1.69 -9.98
C GLU A 320 -3.18 1.41 -8.49
N SER A 321 -2.68 2.37 -7.68
CA SER A 321 -2.62 2.24 -6.23
C SER A 321 -4.02 2.04 -5.62
N TYR A 322 -5.03 2.73 -6.17
CA TYR A 322 -6.41 2.56 -5.72
C TYR A 322 -6.98 1.20 -6.15
N ALA A 323 -6.83 0.80 -7.41
CA ALA A 323 -7.32 -0.47 -7.93
C ALA A 323 -6.74 -1.68 -7.17
N LYS A 324 -5.44 -1.65 -6.89
CA LYS A 324 -4.75 -2.69 -6.09
C LYS A 324 -5.35 -2.78 -4.68
N ARG A 325 -5.49 -1.66 -3.98
CA ARG A 325 -6.00 -1.63 -2.62
C ARG A 325 -7.48 -2.02 -2.55
N ALA A 326 -8.33 -1.37 -3.36
CA ALA A 326 -9.79 -1.58 -3.32
C ALA A 326 -10.22 -2.92 -3.93
N GLY A 327 -9.43 -3.48 -4.84
CA GLY A 327 -9.66 -4.79 -5.47
C GLY A 327 -8.92 -5.94 -4.80
N HIS A 328 -8.17 -5.69 -3.72
CA HIS A 328 -7.29 -6.67 -3.06
C HIS A 328 -6.37 -7.38 -4.06
N ILE A 329 -5.83 -6.62 -5.03
CA ILE A 329 -4.96 -7.14 -6.08
C ILE A 329 -3.51 -7.00 -5.63
N SER A 330 -2.79 -8.12 -5.53
CA SER A 330 -1.36 -8.09 -5.24
C SER A 330 -0.56 -7.49 -6.39
N ASP A 331 0.63 -6.92 -6.11
CA ASP A 331 1.53 -6.37 -7.13
C ASP A 331 1.83 -7.41 -8.23
N ALA A 332 2.18 -8.63 -7.82
CA ALA A 332 2.48 -9.71 -8.76
C ALA A 332 1.29 -10.06 -9.68
N ARG A 333 0.05 -10.01 -9.16
CA ARG A 333 -1.15 -10.26 -9.96
C ARG A 333 -1.47 -9.09 -10.87
N PHE A 334 -1.24 -7.87 -10.41
CA PHE A 334 -1.47 -6.66 -11.20
C PHE A 334 -0.50 -6.57 -12.37
N ASP A 335 0.76 -6.89 -12.15
CA ASP A 335 1.84 -6.86 -13.15
C ASP A 335 1.65 -7.89 -14.28
N LEU A 336 0.80 -8.90 -14.08
CA LEU A 336 0.37 -9.78 -15.18
C LEU A 336 -0.50 -9.08 -16.23
N GLY A 337 -1.03 -7.91 -15.89
CA GLY A 337 -1.85 -7.11 -16.79
C GLY A 337 -3.24 -7.69 -17.10
N GLY A 338 -3.79 -7.28 -18.24
CA GLY A 338 -5.13 -7.66 -18.68
C GLY A 338 -6.24 -6.86 -17.98
N TYR A 339 -5.89 -5.80 -17.24
CA TYR A 339 -6.86 -4.98 -16.56
C TYR A 339 -7.37 -3.86 -17.46
N GLN A 340 -8.66 -3.59 -17.32
CA GLN A 340 -9.33 -2.39 -17.84
C GLN A 340 -9.79 -1.59 -16.65
N ILE A 341 -9.16 -0.43 -16.42
CA ILE A 341 -9.36 0.40 -15.25
C ILE A 341 -10.11 1.66 -15.64
N TYR A 342 -11.38 1.76 -15.24
CA TYR A 342 -12.25 2.89 -15.50
C TYR A 342 -12.12 3.88 -14.35
N THR A 343 -11.43 5.00 -14.64
CA THR A 343 -11.14 6.02 -13.64
C THR A 343 -12.31 6.98 -13.45
N THR A 344 -12.19 7.86 -12.46
CA THR A 344 -13.12 8.97 -12.20
C THR A 344 -12.64 10.29 -12.79
N PHE A 345 -11.44 10.32 -13.39
CA PHE A 345 -10.83 11.54 -13.93
C PHE A 345 -11.56 12.04 -15.16
N GLU A 346 -11.85 13.35 -15.18
CA GLU A 346 -12.50 14.02 -16.28
C GLU A 346 -11.46 14.77 -17.15
N LYS A 347 -11.28 14.34 -18.39
CA LYS A 347 -10.28 14.92 -19.31
C LYS A 347 -10.38 16.44 -19.47
N PRO A 348 -11.58 17.04 -19.64
CA PRO A 348 -11.71 18.50 -19.74
C PRO A 348 -11.22 19.20 -18.48
N ARG A 349 -11.58 18.69 -17.29
CA ARG A 349 -11.14 19.26 -16.00
C ARG A 349 -9.64 19.13 -15.80
N MET A 350 -9.06 18.00 -16.20
CA MET A 350 -7.61 17.79 -16.17
C MET A 350 -6.88 18.82 -17.03
N THR A 351 -7.36 19.02 -18.26
CA THR A 351 -6.79 20.00 -19.20
C THR A 351 -6.88 21.41 -18.65
N ALA A 352 -8.04 21.80 -18.09
CA ALA A 352 -8.26 23.11 -17.49
C ALA A 352 -7.34 23.35 -16.28
N LEU A 353 -7.21 22.35 -15.38
CA LEU A 353 -6.37 22.47 -14.20
C LEU A 353 -4.89 22.59 -14.57
N ALA A 354 -4.41 21.74 -15.48
CA ALA A 354 -3.03 21.78 -15.95
C ALA A 354 -2.71 23.13 -16.65
N ARG A 355 -3.67 23.72 -17.39
CA ARG A 355 -3.54 25.03 -17.98
C ARG A 355 -3.46 26.11 -16.91
N ALA A 356 -4.39 26.13 -15.96
CA ALA A 356 -4.41 27.15 -14.90
C ALA A 356 -3.10 27.17 -14.08
N VAL A 357 -2.54 25.99 -13.77
CA VAL A 357 -1.25 25.90 -13.08
C VAL A 357 -0.10 26.36 -13.98
N ARG A 358 -0.12 26.05 -15.27
CA ARG A 358 0.89 26.50 -16.23
C ARG A 358 0.89 28.02 -16.32
N ASP A 359 -0.28 28.64 -16.52
CA ASP A 359 -0.43 30.09 -16.62
C ASP A 359 0.11 30.83 -15.35
N ALA A 360 -0.07 30.21 -14.18
CA ALA A 360 0.51 30.73 -12.93
C ALA A 360 2.03 30.52 -12.86
N ARG A 361 2.52 29.39 -13.30
CA ARG A 361 3.95 29.03 -13.32
C ARG A 361 4.74 29.91 -14.30
N ASP A 362 4.15 30.28 -15.43
CA ASP A 362 4.80 31.10 -16.45
C ASP A 362 5.07 32.55 -15.97
N LYS A 363 4.47 32.97 -14.84
CA LYS A 363 4.76 34.26 -14.14
C LYS A 363 6.07 34.18 -13.32
N LEU A 364 6.58 32.97 -13.06
CA LEU A 364 7.81 32.77 -12.28
C LEU A 364 9.05 32.91 -13.14
N ASP A 365 10.07 33.59 -12.59
CA ASP A 365 11.40 33.71 -13.21
C ASP A 365 12.51 33.14 -12.29
N PRO A 366 12.70 31.81 -12.28
CA PRO A 366 13.69 31.16 -11.42
C PRO A 366 15.14 31.50 -11.80
N LYS A 367 15.39 32.10 -12.97
CA LYS A 367 16.73 32.53 -13.39
C LYS A 367 17.12 33.84 -12.74
N GLN A 368 16.22 34.81 -12.70
CA GLN A 368 16.46 36.13 -12.16
C GLN A 368 16.06 36.24 -10.68
N ARG A 369 14.98 35.60 -10.25
CA ARG A 369 14.45 35.67 -8.88
C ARG A 369 14.71 34.39 -8.08
N LYS A 370 15.51 34.52 -7.00
CA LYS A 370 15.79 33.39 -6.10
C LYS A 370 14.52 32.84 -5.42
N ALA A 371 13.53 33.72 -5.15
CA ALA A 371 12.25 33.35 -4.55
C ALA A 371 11.44 32.39 -5.45
N ASP A 372 11.61 32.49 -6.77
CA ASP A 372 10.88 31.67 -7.75
C ASP A 372 11.52 30.29 -7.99
N ARG A 373 12.67 30.00 -7.37
CA ARG A 373 13.32 28.70 -7.46
C ARG A 373 12.66 27.68 -6.55
N PHE A 374 12.56 26.45 -7.03
CA PHE A 374 12.03 25.30 -6.28
C PHE A 374 10.55 25.43 -5.92
N VAL A 375 9.79 26.26 -6.63
CA VAL A 375 8.35 26.40 -6.44
C VAL A 375 7.62 25.16 -6.95
N ARG A 376 6.70 24.66 -6.14
CA ARG A 376 5.89 23.47 -6.36
C ARG A 376 4.42 23.78 -6.27
N PHE A 377 3.65 23.08 -7.09
CA PHE A 377 2.21 23.24 -7.19
C PHE A 377 1.55 21.88 -7.02
N GLY A 378 0.63 21.77 -6.09
CA GLY A 378 -0.28 20.65 -5.95
C GLY A 378 -1.72 21.14 -6.09
N ALA A 379 -2.53 20.47 -6.88
CA ALA A 379 -3.95 20.81 -6.97
C ALA A 379 -4.82 19.59 -7.24
N SER A 380 -6.01 19.55 -6.64
CA SER A 380 -6.97 18.46 -6.85
C SER A 380 -8.40 18.96 -6.79
N THR A 381 -9.28 18.33 -7.58
CA THR A 381 -10.72 18.54 -7.56
C THR A 381 -11.41 17.21 -7.24
N VAL A 382 -12.26 17.25 -6.21
CA VAL A 382 -13.03 16.10 -5.72
C VAL A 382 -14.51 16.42 -5.71
N ALA A 383 -15.34 15.52 -6.21
CA ALA A 383 -16.79 15.65 -6.15
C ALA A 383 -17.33 15.28 -4.74
N PRO A 384 -18.53 15.76 -4.34
CA PRO A 384 -19.08 15.43 -3.02
C PRO A 384 -19.32 13.93 -2.76
N ASP A 385 -19.38 13.12 -3.79
CA ASP A 385 -19.47 11.66 -3.73
C ASP A 385 -18.11 10.94 -3.64
N GLY A 386 -17.02 11.69 -3.47
CA GLY A 386 -15.67 11.19 -3.33
C GLY A 386 -14.92 10.95 -4.65
N ARG A 387 -15.53 11.12 -5.83
CA ARG A 387 -14.81 10.96 -7.11
C ARG A 387 -13.72 12.01 -7.26
N ILE A 388 -12.49 11.58 -7.49
CA ILE A 388 -11.40 12.49 -7.87
C ILE A 388 -11.57 12.84 -9.35
N LEU A 389 -11.89 14.10 -9.65
CA LEU A 389 -12.21 14.56 -11.01
C LEU A 389 -10.98 15.05 -11.75
N ALA A 390 -10.07 15.74 -11.05
CA ALA A 390 -8.84 16.29 -11.62
C ALA A 390 -7.73 16.35 -10.57
N VAL A 391 -6.48 16.21 -11.04
CA VAL A 391 -5.26 16.25 -10.23
C VAL A 391 -4.14 16.92 -11.02
N TYR A 392 -3.38 17.80 -10.38
CA TYR A 392 -2.12 18.29 -10.89
C TYR A 392 -1.01 17.81 -9.96
N GLY A 393 -0.26 16.78 -10.35
CA GLY A 393 0.76 16.13 -9.52
C GLY A 393 2.16 16.71 -9.66
N GLY A 394 2.40 17.55 -10.68
CA GLY A 394 3.71 18.12 -10.98
C GLY A 394 3.84 18.48 -12.46
N PRO A 395 5.00 19.00 -12.91
CA PRO A 395 5.15 19.44 -14.30
C PRO A 395 5.17 18.28 -15.31
N ASP A 396 5.77 17.16 -14.95
CA ASP A 396 5.95 16.00 -15.81
C ASP A 396 6.36 14.79 -14.95
N PHE A 397 5.61 13.68 -15.06
CA PHE A 397 5.84 12.48 -14.27
C PHE A 397 7.18 11.80 -14.56
N GLU A 398 7.67 11.85 -15.77
CA GLU A 398 8.96 11.23 -16.15
C GLU A 398 10.14 11.95 -15.49
N ARG A 399 10.03 13.27 -15.33
CA ARG A 399 11.05 14.12 -14.71
C ARG A 399 10.91 14.19 -13.20
N GLN A 400 9.67 14.09 -12.70
CA GLN A 400 9.32 14.19 -11.29
C GLN A 400 8.17 13.24 -10.98
N ALA A 401 8.48 12.03 -10.53
CA ALA A 401 7.47 11.05 -10.15
C ALA A 401 6.76 11.36 -8.82
N PHE A 402 7.26 12.32 -8.06
CA PHE A 402 6.66 12.76 -6.81
C PHE A 402 5.36 13.54 -7.09
N ASN A 403 4.23 13.01 -6.59
CA ASN A 403 2.90 13.59 -6.83
C ASN A 403 2.56 14.63 -5.75
N GLU A 404 2.72 15.90 -6.08
CA GLU A 404 2.49 17.03 -5.17
C GLU A 404 1.06 17.11 -4.64
N SER A 405 0.08 16.62 -5.40
CA SER A 405 -1.32 16.61 -4.96
C SER A 405 -1.65 15.56 -3.93
N ASN A 406 -0.89 14.46 -3.92
CA ASN A 406 -1.10 13.34 -3.00
C ASN A 406 -0.10 13.34 -1.83
N ALA A 407 0.86 14.23 -1.85
CA ALA A 407 1.87 14.34 -0.81
C ALA A 407 1.40 15.24 0.34
N GLY A 408 1.57 14.80 1.56
CA GLY A 408 1.38 15.58 2.78
C GLY A 408 2.71 16.18 3.22
N THR A 409 3.17 17.23 2.54
CA THR A 409 4.51 17.78 2.74
C THR A 409 4.55 19.12 3.48
N VAL A 410 3.49 19.87 3.41
CA VAL A 410 3.44 21.21 4.00
C VAL A 410 2.21 21.41 4.87
N PRO A 411 2.29 22.25 5.93
CA PRO A 411 1.16 22.51 6.80
C PRO A 411 -0.03 23.14 6.05
N ALA A 412 -1.23 22.88 6.56
CA ALA A 412 -2.46 23.47 6.03
C ALA A 412 -2.60 24.96 6.37
N GLY A 413 -1.94 25.41 7.43
CA GLY A 413 -2.09 26.76 7.96
C GLY A 413 -3.56 27.09 8.25
N SER A 414 -3.94 28.34 8.11
CA SER A 414 -5.30 28.79 8.40
C SER A 414 -6.39 28.19 7.49
N ALA A 415 -6.05 27.40 6.45
CA ALA A 415 -7.02 26.57 5.75
C ALA A 415 -7.58 25.42 6.63
N PHE A 416 -6.99 25.16 7.78
CA PHE A 416 -7.50 24.17 8.75
C PHE A 416 -8.63 24.74 9.65
N THR A 417 -8.74 26.05 9.79
CA THR A 417 -9.69 26.71 10.73
C THR A 417 -11.16 26.34 10.53
N PRO A 418 -11.69 26.01 9.31
CA PRO A 418 -13.07 25.53 9.19
C PRO A 418 -13.36 24.23 9.96
N PHE A 419 -12.36 23.35 10.15
CA PHE A 419 -12.54 22.16 10.95
C PHE A 419 -12.57 22.46 12.46
N VAL A 420 -11.82 23.45 12.90
CA VAL A 420 -11.89 23.98 14.27
C VAL A 420 -13.27 24.59 14.53
N TYR A 421 -13.76 25.39 13.59
CA TYR A 421 -15.08 25.99 13.67
C TYR A 421 -16.18 24.93 13.69
N ALA A 422 -16.09 23.93 12.81
CA ALA A 422 -17.01 22.80 12.80
C ALA A 422 -17.03 22.06 14.14
N ALA A 423 -15.85 21.82 14.72
CA ALA A 423 -15.73 21.16 16.02
C ALA A 423 -16.40 21.98 17.14
N GLY A 424 -16.16 23.28 17.19
CA GLY A 424 -16.77 24.20 18.15
C GLY A 424 -18.30 24.20 18.04
N LEU A 425 -18.84 24.37 16.83
CA LEU A 425 -20.29 24.35 16.57
C LEU A 425 -20.94 22.99 16.88
N GLN A 426 -20.20 21.90 16.68
CA GLN A 426 -20.73 20.55 16.87
C GLN A 426 -20.68 20.09 18.33
N HIS A 427 -19.61 20.41 19.05
CA HIS A 427 -19.33 19.88 20.37
C HIS A 427 -19.43 20.92 21.50
N GLY A 428 -19.53 22.22 21.17
CA GLY A 428 -19.47 23.30 22.14
C GLY A 428 -18.09 23.46 22.75
N VAL A 429 -17.99 24.29 23.78
CA VAL A 429 -16.73 24.66 24.48
C VAL A 429 -16.85 24.47 25.98
N THR A 430 -15.72 24.31 26.65
CA THR A 430 -15.62 24.32 28.13
C THR A 430 -14.45 25.22 28.54
N HIS A 431 -14.67 26.06 29.52
CA HIS A 431 -13.67 26.96 30.11
C HIS A 431 -13.17 26.45 31.48
N GLU A 432 -13.77 25.34 31.96
CA GLU A 432 -13.40 24.73 33.21
C GLU A 432 -12.96 23.27 32.99
N ARG A 433 -12.02 22.80 33.77
CA ARG A 433 -11.57 21.41 33.72
C ARG A 433 -12.70 20.47 34.10
N ASN A 434 -13.13 19.64 33.15
CA ASN A 434 -14.28 18.74 33.30
C ASN A 434 -15.62 19.44 33.57
N GLY A 435 -15.72 20.73 33.28
CA GLY A 435 -16.96 21.50 33.41
C GLY A 435 -17.97 21.18 32.29
N PRO A 436 -19.21 21.70 32.45
CA PRO A 436 -20.23 21.55 31.43
C PRO A 436 -19.82 22.26 30.14
N ARG A 437 -20.28 21.72 28.99
CA ARG A 437 -20.01 22.35 27.71
C ARG A 437 -21.11 23.36 27.36
N SER A 438 -20.68 24.54 27.00
CA SER A 438 -21.55 25.59 26.46
C SER A 438 -21.70 25.47 24.96
N THR A 439 -22.91 25.73 24.46
CA THR A 439 -23.19 25.74 23.00
C THR A 439 -22.48 26.89 22.32
N VAL A 440 -21.86 26.59 21.19
CA VAL A 440 -21.24 27.59 20.30
C VAL A 440 -22.17 27.83 19.10
N THR A 441 -22.35 29.09 18.73
CA THR A 441 -23.11 29.50 17.57
C THR A 441 -22.26 30.40 16.66
N PRO A 442 -22.65 30.66 15.43
CA PRO A 442 -21.94 31.62 14.57
C PRO A 442 -21.82 33.04 15.15
N SER A 443 -22.72 33.42 16.05
CA SER A 443 -22.70 34.72 16.76
C SER A 443 -21.90 34.73 18.05
N THR A 444 -21.38 33.57 18.47
CA THR A 444 -20.49 33.52 19.65
C THR A 444 -19.23 34.37 19.39
N GLU A 445 -18.93 35.28 20.35
CA GLU A 445 -17.83 36.21 20.22
C GLU A 445 -16.57 35.72 20.90
N TYR A 446 -15.45 36.01 20.25
CA TYR A 446 -14.10 35.86 20.77
C TYR A 446 -13.31 37.16 20.65
N ASP A 447 -12.23 37.24 21.39
CA ASP A 447 -11.24 38.28 21.21
C ASP A 447 -10.49 38.04 19.88
N GLY A 448 -10.58 38.99 18.99
CA GLY A 448 -9.97 38.99 17.64
C GLY A 448 -8.68 39.78 17.55
N ASP A 449 -8.18 40.31 18.65
CA ASP A 449 -6.96 41.09 18.61
C ASP A 449 -5.73 40.26 18.33
N ASP A 450 -4.69 40.92 17.86
CA ASP A 450 -3.39 40.31 17.63
C ASP A 450 -2.59 40.19 18.94
N ASP A 451 -1.64 39.26 18.96
CA ASP A 451 -0.67 39.04 20.08
C ASP A 451 -1.34 38.77 21.45
N ILE A 452 -2.54 38.16 21.45
CA ILE A 452 -3.28 37.84 22.67
C ILE A 452 -2.84 36.47 23.25
N PRO A 453 -2.75 36.33 24.60
CA PRO A 453 -2.41 35.03 25.23
C PRO A 453 -3.45 33.95 24.91
N VAL A 454 -2.97 32.76 24.59
CA VAL A 454 -3.84 31.59 24.46
C VAL A 454 -4.14 31.07 25.87
N MET A 455 -5.44 30.97 26.20
CA MET A 455 -5.90 30.60 27.52
C MET A 455 -6.27 29.12 27.63
N THR A 456 -6.03 28.56 28.78
CA THR A 456 -6.52 27.24 29.23
C THR A 456 -7.31 27.42 30.53
N PRO A 457 -8.05 26.40 31.01
CA PRO A 457 -8.69 26.49 32.33
C PRO A 457 -7.75 26.80 33.50
N GLU A 458 -6.46 26.50 33.35
CA GLU A 458 -5.42 26.73 34.32
C GLU A 458 -4.71 28.10 34.18
N GLY A 459 -5.05 28.88 33.16
CA GLY A 459 -4.42 30.15 32.82
C GLY A 459 -3.74 30.16 31.46
N PRO A 460 -2.82 31.09 31.20
CA PRO A 460 -2.12 31.15 29.91
C PRO A 460 -1.38 29.86 29.58
N TYR A 461 -1.42 29.47 28.30
CA TYR A 461 -0.70 28.29 27.83
C TYR A 461 0.79 28.60 27.62
N TRP A 462 1.65 27.79 28.24
CA TRP A 462 3.10 27.86 28.08
C TRP A 462 3.60 26.64 27.30
N ASP A 463 4.46 26.89 26.32
CA ASP A 463 5.08 25.83 25.55
C ASP A 463 6.17 25.10 26.36
N ARG A 464 6.76 24.05 25.78
CA ARG A 464 7.81 23.25 26.42
C ARG A 464 9.11 24.03 26.66
N SER A 465 9.31 25.17 25.99
CA SER A 465 10.47 26.05 26.18
C SER A 465 10.23 27.08 27.28
N GLY A 466 9.03 27.11 27.88
CA GLY A 466 8.63 28.11 28.86
C GLY A 466 8.23 29.45 28.27
N LYS A 467 7.89 29.49 26.98
CA LYS A 467 7.36 30.68 26.30
C LYS A 467 5.84 30.63 26.32
N MET A 468 5.21 31.75 26.67
CA MET A 468 3.76 31.93 26.58
C MET A 468 3.34 31.96 25.11
N VAL A 469 2.40 31.08 24.72
CA VAL A 469 1.87 31.05 23.36
C VAL A 469 0.80 32.12 23.20
N LYS A 470 0.90 32.85 22.10
CA LYS A 470 -0.02 33.93 21.76
C LYS A 470 -0.71 33.66 20.43
N GLY A 471 -1.90 34.14 20.25
CA GLY A 471 -2.65 34.17 19.01
C GLY A 471 -2.25 35.33 18.15
N ASN A 472 -1.81 35.08 16.91
CA ASN A 472 -1.40 36.12 15.99
C ASN A 472 -2.29 36.10 14.74
N ASN A 473 -2.60 37.27 14.23
CA ASN A 473 -3.36 37.49 13.01
C ASN A 473 -2.42 37.85 11.84
N ASP A 474 -2.82 37.51 10.62
CA ASP A 474 -2.05 37.85 9.43
C ASP A 474 -1.94 39.41 9.31
N GLY A 475 -0.70 39.90 9.25
CA GLY A 475 -0.39 41.32 9.15
C GLY A 475 -0.68 42.11 10.43
N ASP A 476 -0.56 41.48 11.60
CA ASP A 476 -0.64 42.07 12.94
C ASP A 476 -1.95 42.88 13.16
N LYS A 477 -3.06 42.37 12.60
CA LYS A 477 -4.37 43.08 12.62
C LYS A 477 -5.16 42.70 13.87
N SER A 478 -5.57 43.71 14.60
CA SER A 478 -6.51 43.60 15.72
C SER A 478 -7.95 43.92 15.27
N PHE A 479 -8.91 43.12 15.72
CA PHE A 479 -10.31 43.20 15.34
C PHE A 479 -11.26 43.46 16.51
N GLY A 480 -10.76 43.50 17.73
CA GLY A 480 -11.58 43.57 18.94
C GLY A 480 -12.43 42.32 19.13
N ARG A 481 -13.49 42.41 19.86
CA ARG A 481 -14.46 41.31 20.01
C ARG A 481 -15.28 41.15 18.73
N ILE A 482 -15.18 39.98 18.12
CA ILE A 482 -15.88 39.69 16.88
C ILE A 482 -16.58 38.32 16.96
N SER A 483 -17.68 38.17 16.25
CA SER A 483 -18.34 36.86 16.13
C SER A 483 -17.48 35.84 15.36
N LEU A 484 -17.66 34.54 15.62
CA LEU A 484 -16.98 33.47 14.87
C LEU A 484 -17.30 33.54 13.36
N HIS A 485 -18.51 33.93 13.00
CA HIS A 485 -18.86 34.16 11.61
C HIS A 485 -17.99 35.26 10.98
N GLU A 486 -17.87 36.39 11.66
CA GLU A 486 -17.07 37.54 11.20
C GLU A 486 -15.58 37.19 11.20
N ALA A 487 -15.08 36.50 12.24
CA ALA A 487 -13.71 36.03 12.32
C ALA A 487 -13.34 35.11 11.12
N MET A 488 -14.24 34.19 10.73
CA MET A 488 -14.06 33.35 9.55
C MET A 488 -14.03 34.18 8.26
N THR A 489 -14.93 35.14 8.15
CA THR A 489 -15.02 36.05 6.97
C THR A 489 -13.78 36.93 6.82
N LYS A 490 -13.26 37.45 7.93
CA LYS A 490 -12.05 38.27 7.96
C LYS A 490 -10.75 37.49 8.00
N SER A 491 -10.84 36.17 8.16
CA SER A 491 -9.69 35.28 8.36
C SER A 491 -8.86 35.65 9.60
N ALA A 492 -9.50 36.08 10.69
CA ALA A 492 -8.85 36.31 11.97
C ALA A 492 -8.45 34.96 12.59
N ASN A 493 -7.20 34.81 12.99
CA ASN A 493 -6.64 33.54 13.49
C ASN A 493 -6.85 33.35 14.99
N SER A 494 -6.68 34.44 15.79
CA SER A 494 -6.75 34.40 17.26
C SER A 494 -8.05 33.79 17.81
N PRO A 495 -9.27 34.11 17.26
CA PRO A 495 -10.51 33.47 17.69
C PRO A 495 -10.55 31.98 17.47
N PHE A 496 -9.99 31.47 16.38
CA PHE A 496 -9.99 30.05 16.08
C PHE A 496 -8.92 29.28 16.85
N LEU A 497 -7.79 29.90 17.17
CA LEU A 497 -6.81 29.33 18.04
C LEU A 497 -7.41 29.09 19.44
N GLN A 498 -8.07 30.11 20.01
CA GLN A 498 -8.73 30.01 21.31
C GLN A 498 -9.93 29.03 21.27
N LEU A 499 -10.78 29.09 20.23
CA LEU A 499 -11.89 28.16 20.02
C LEU A 499 -11.41 26.70 20.00
N GLY A 500 -10.27 26.44 19.38
CA GLY A 500 -9.66 25.11 19.33
C GLY A 500 -9.27 24.60 20.71
N MET A 501 -8.73 25.46 21.54
CA MET A 501 -8.36 25.15 22.94
C MET A 501 -9.62 24.90 23.78
N ASP A 502 -10.62 25.76 23.72
CA ASP A 502 -11.87 25.66 24.48
C ASP A 502 -12.72 24.46 24.04
N THR A 503 -12.72 24.13 22.75
CA THR A 503 -13.36 22.92 22.22
C THR A 503 -12.62 21.66 22.69
N GLY A 504 -11.31 21.73 22.77
CA GLY A 504 -10.39 20.63 23.04
C GLY A 504 -9.85 20.00 21.74
N LEU A 505 -8.54 20.03 21.60
CA LEU A 505 -7.83 19.60 20.40
C LEU A 505 -8.13 18.15 19.96
N LYS A 506 -8.53 17.26 20.89
CA LYS A 506 -8.98 15.90 20.55
C LYS A 506 -10.28 15.90 19.74
N LEU A 507 -11.23 16.77 20.08
CA LEU A 507 -12.51 16.89 19.35
C LEU A 507 -12.30 17.59 17.99
N VAL A 508 -11.41 18.58 17.94
CA VAL A 508 -11.00 19.19 16.67
C VAL A 508 -10.39 18.13 15.74
N ARG A 509 -9.46 17.32 16.26
CA ARG A 509 -8.85 16.22 15.51
C ARG A 509 -9.89 15.22 14.99
N SER A 510 -10.79 14.77 15.87
CA SER A 510 -11.84 13.81 15.51
C SER A 510 -12.79 14.37 14.44
N THR A 511 -13.12 15.67 14.51
CA THR A 511 -13.97 16.34 13.51
C THR A 511 -13.25 16.44 12.16
N ALA A 512 -11.98 16.80 12.16
CA ALA A 512 -11.14 16.86 10.95
C ALA A 512 -10.98 15.49 10.30
N GLU A 513 -10.74 14.45 11.11
CA GLU A 513 -10.65 13.04 10.67
C GLU A 513 -11.99 12.57 10.07
N SER A 514 -13.09 12.81 10.77
CA SER A 514 -14.42 12.46 10.29
C SER A 514 -14.75 13.15 8.96
N SER A 515 -14.23 14.36 8.75
CA SER A 515 -14.39 15.12 7.51
C SER A 515 -13.47 14.65 6.36
N GLY A 516 -12.53 13.73 6.59
CA GLY A 516 -11.72 13.13 5.52
C GLY A 516 -10.21 13.32 5.61
N LEU A 517 -9.71 14.07 6.60
CA LEU A 517 -8.27 14.19 6.81
C LEU A 517 -7.69 12.92 7.44
N LEU A 518 -6.51 12.54 6.99
CA LEU A 518 -5.88 11.29 7.47
C LEU A 518 -5.16 11.49 8.80
N PRO A 519 -5.29 10.56 9.76
CA PRO A 519 -4.57 10.60 11.05
C PRO A 519 -3.05 10.74 10.90
N ALA A 520 -2.48 10.14 9.84
CA ALA A 520 -1.05 10.20 9.55
C ALA A 520 -0.55 11.60 9.14
N SER A 521 -1.46 12.50 8.73
CA SER A 521 -1.11 13.88 8.38
C SER A 521 -1.24 14.85 9.55
N PHE A 522 -1.74 14.41 10.70
CA PHE A 522 -1.96 15.31 11.83
C PHE A 522 -0.66 15.64 12.57
N GLY A 523 -0.48 16.94 12.80
CA GLY A 523 0.56 17.46 13.66
C GLY A 523 0.34 17.16 15.16
N PRO A 524 1.29 17.51 16.00
CA PRO A 524 1.17 17.34 17.46
C PRO A 524 0.00 18.15 18.02
N PRO A 525 -0.70 17.65 19.07
CA PRO A 525 -1.86 18.31 19.68
C PRO A 525 -1.41 19.44 20.64
N VAL A 526 -0.84 20.49 20.08
CA VAL A 526 -0.48 21.75 20.74
C VAL A 526 -1.33 22.88 20.16
N PRO A 527 -1.36 24.10 20.71
CA PRO A 527 -2.21 25.18 20.18
C PRO A 527 -2.08 25.39 18.66
N ALA A 528 -0.88 25.28 18.11
CA ALA A 528 -0.64 25.33 16.65
C ALA A 528 -1.42 24.29 15.84
N PHE A 529 -1.96 23.23 16.47
CA PHE A 529 -2.84 22.28 15.81
C PHE A 529 -4.13 22.95 15.30
N ALA A 530 -4.69 23.86 16.09
CA ALA A 530 -5.85 24.63 15.68
C ALA A 530 -5.55 25.59 14.50
N MET A 531 -4.28 25.95 14.33
CA MET A 531 -3.81 26.80 13.22
C MET A 531 -3.24 25.96 12.06
N GLY A 532 -3.47 24.64 12.03
CA GLY A 532 -3.18 23.80 10.90
C GLY A 532 -1.71 23.44 10.72
N ASN A 533 -1.01 23.07 11.82
CA ASN A 533 0.32 22.45 11.74
C ASN A 533 0.30 21.02 11.12
N SER A 534 -0.87 20.53 10.77
CA SER A 534 -1.09 19.26 10.06
C SER A 534 -0.77 19.39 8.57
N THR A 535 -0.26 18.31 7.95
CA THR A 535 0.23 18.31 6.57
C THR A 535 -0.65 17.44 5.65
N PRO A 536 -1.91 17.81 5.40
CA PRO A 536 -2.78 17.06 4.49
C PRO A 536 -2.36 17.25 3.03
N SER A 537 -2.65 16.26 2.18
CA SER A 537 -2.49 16.41 0.73
C SER A 537 -3.60 17.28 0.12
N ALA A 538 -3.36 17.84 -1.08
CA ALA A 538 -4.38 18.61 -1.79
C ALA A 538 -5.64 17.77 -2.10
N ILE A 539 -5.48 16.48 -2.41
CA ILE A 539 -6.62 15.55 -2.57
C ILE A 539 -7.45 15.51 -1.29
N ARG A 540 -6.82 15.34 -0.13
CA ARG A 540 -7.53 15.24 1.15
C ARG A 540 -8.13 16.56 1.61
N MET A 541 -7.49 17.67 1.31
CA MET A 541 -8.08 19.01 1.58
C MET A 541 -9.31 19.27 0.70
N ALA A 542 -9.24 18.96 -0.60
CA ALA A 542 -10.40 19.08 -1.49
C ALA A 542 -11.55 18.17 -1.01
N ASP A 543 -11.26 16.94 -0.66
CA ASP A 543 -12.21 15.96 -0.14
C ASP A 543 -12.88 16.43 1.16
N ALA A 544 -12.08 16.86 2.14
CA ALA A 544 -12.57 17.30 3.44
C ALA A 544 -13.47 18.56 3.35
N TYR A 545 -13.16 19.51 2.47
CA TYR A 545 -14.05 20.63 2.19
C TYR A 545 -15.29 20.21 1.40
N GLY A 546 -15.20 19.16 0.57
CA GLY A 546 -16.33 18.50 -0.07
C GLY A 546 -17.38 18.01 0.92
N THR A 547 -16.97 17.65 2.14
CA THR A 547 -17.88 17.30 3.23
C THR A 547 -18.81 18.45 3.61
N PHE A 548 -18.31 19.71 3.62
CA PHE A 548 -19.16 20.88 3.86
C PHE A 548 -20.09 21.16 2.67
N ALA A 549 -19.59 20.99 1.44
CA ALA A 549 -20.41 21.07 0.22
C ALA A 549 -21.57 20.06 0.22
N ALA A 550 -21.32 18.86 0.73
CA ALA A 550 -22.30 17.78 0.89
C ALA A 550 -23.12 17.88 2.18
N ARG A 551 -23.22 19.06 2.79
CA ARG A 551 -23.99 19.32 4.02
C ARG A 551 -23.63 18.34 5.14
N GLY A 552 -22.34 18.08 5.31
CA GLY A 552 -21.78 17.26 6.38
C GLY A 552 -21.76 15.74 6.12
N VAL A 553 -22.02 15.30 4.90
CA VAL A 553 -21.82 13.91 4.48
C VAL A 553 -20.44 13.79 3.85
N HIS A 554 -19.66 12.84 4.33
CA HIS A 554 -18.32 12.54 3.80
C HIS A 554 -18.33 11.20 3.04
N THR A 555 -17.60 11.17 1.94
CA THR A 555 -17.28 9.94 1.19
C THR A 555 -15.80 9.97 0.84
N ASP A 556 -15.03 8.96 1.29
CA ASP A 556 -13.57 8.93 1.04
C ASP A 556 -13.23 9.06 -0.45
N PRO A 557 -12.13 9.77 -0.81
CA PRO A 557 -11.82 10.03 -2.20
C PRO A 557 -11.33 8.75 -2.91
N TYR A 558 -11.82 8.57 -4.13
CA TYR A 558 -11.48 7.42 -4.98
C TYR A 558 -11.26 7.83 -6.44
N SER A 559 -10.34 7.11 -7.09
CA SER A 559 -9.90 7.38 -8.46
C SER A 559 -10.36 6.36 -9.49
N VAL A 560 -10.95 5.23 -9.04
CA VAL A 560 -11.39 4.14 -9.93
C VAL A 560 -12.79 3.71 -9.55
N ARG A 561 -13.70 3.68 -10.53
CA ARG A 561 -15.10 3.28 -10.34
C ARG A 561 -15.39 1.83 -10.73
N LYS A 562 -14.59 1.27 -11.66
CA LYS A 562 -14.77 -0.10 -12.18
C LYS A 562 -13.41 -0.65 -12.62
N VAL A 563 -13.21 -1.94 -12.38
CA VAL A 563 -12.08 -2.70 -12.90
C VAL A 563 -12.63 -3.99 -13.52
N THR A 564 -12.13 -4.35 -14.69
CA THR A 564 -12.31 -5.70 -15.24
C THR A 564 -10.93 -6.30 -15.51
N ARG A 565 -10.83 -7.62 -15.54
CA ARG A 565 -9.65 -8.36 -15.99
C ARG A 565 -10.06 -9.42 -16.98
N ASN A 566 -9.50 -9.37 -18.19
CA ASN A 566 -9.85 -10.27 -19.29
C ASN A 566 -11.38 -10.32 -19.55
N GLY A 567 -12.06 -9.17 -19.40
CA GLY A 567 -13.51 -9.05 -19.55
C GLY A 567 -14.33 -9.30 -18.27
N GLU A 568 -13.77 -10.03 -17.30
CA GLU A 568 -14.46 -10.36 -16.04
C GLU A 568 -14.38 -9.21 -15.02
N PRO A 569 -15.47 -8.89 -14.32
CA PRO A 569 -15.48 -7.82 -13.32
C PRO A 569 -14.63 -8.17 -12.09
N VAL A 570 -13.82 -7.23 -11.65
CA VAL A 570 -13.12 -7.29 -10.37
C VAL A 570 -13.93 -6.52 -9.34
N ARG A 571 -14.27 -7.15 -8.22
CA ARG A 571 -14.97 -6.50 -7.12
C ARG A 571 -14.08 -5.46 -6.47
N LEU A 572 -14.60 -4.24 -6.31
CA LEU A 572 -13.95 -3.15 -5.60
C LEU A 572 -14.70 -2.82 -4.32
N ASP A 573 -13.95 -2.61 -3.26
CA ASP A 573 -14.47 -2.03 -2.02
C ASP A 573 -14.53 -0.50 -2.19
N LEU A 574 -15.64 -0.02 -2.77
CA LEU A 574 -15.87 1.40 -2.96
C LEU A 574 -16.27 2.07 -1.62
N PRO A 575 -15.87 3.33 -1.39
CA PRO A 575 -16.20 4.06 -0.19
C PRO A 575 -17.72 4.29 -0.09
N ARG A 576 -18.22 4.36 1.15
CA ARG A 576 -19.62 4.62 1.44
C ARG A 576 -19.79 5.98 2.11
N PRO A 577 -20.82 6.74 1.76
CA PRO A 577 -21.11 8.01 2.42
C PRO A 577 -21.43 7.79 3.92
N ARG A 578 -20.92 8.69 4.77
CA ARG A 578 -21.16 8.70 6.21
C ARG A 578 -21.37 10.13 6.71
N ARG A 579 -22.17 10.30 7.77
CA ARG A 579 -22.34 11.59 8.43
C ARG A 579 -21.03 11.93 9.19
N ALA A 580 -20.35 12.98 8.79
CA ALA A 580 -19.13 13.47 9.43
C ALA A 580 -19.43 14.60 10.43
N VAL A 581 -20.24 15.57 10.00
CA VAL A 581 -20.73 16.67 10.83
C VAL A 581 -22.23 16.87 10.61
N ARG A 582 -22.88 17.56 11.56
CA ARG A 582 -24.30 17.91 11.40
C ARG A 582 -24.47 18.83 10.19
N SER A 583 -25.65 18.75 9.55
CA SER A 583 -25.97 19.57 8.37
C SER A 583 -26.03 21.06 8.69
N ASP A 584 -26.59 21.44 9.86
CA ASP A 584 -26.65 22.82 10.32
C ASP A 584 -25.23 23.44 10.53
N VAL A 585 -24.29 22.61 11.02
CA VAL A 585 -22.88 22.99 11.16
C VAL A 585 -22.24 23.21 9.78
N ALA A 586 -22.41 22.28 8.84
CA ALA A 586 -21.87 22.43 7.48
C ALA A 586 -22.45 23.66 6.77
N ASP A 587 -23.76 23.92 6.94
CA ASP A 587 -24.44 25.11 6.38
C ASP A 587 -23.90 26.39 7.02
N ALA A 588 -23.62 26.41 8.33
CA ALA A 588 -23.01 27.58 9.01
C ALA A 588 -21.58 27.84 8.50
N ILE A 589 -20.76 26.83 8.32
CA ILE A 589 -19.43 26.92 7.73
C ILE A 589 -19.53 27.54 6.31
N THR A 590 -20.40 26.96 5.48
CA THR A 590 -20.62 27.42 4.10
C THR A 590 -21.00 28.87 4.06
N ARG A 591 -21.98 29.33 4.88
CA ARG A 591 -22.36 30.76 4.97
C ARG A 591 -21.20 31.65 5.35
N SER A 592 -20.34 31.25 6.28
CA SER A 592 -19.20 32.05 6.74
C SER A 592 -18.04 32.09 5.71
N LEU A 593 -17.97 31.10 4.82
CA LEU A 593 -16.98 31.05 3.73
C LEU A 593 -17.49 31.67 2.41
N THR A 594 -18.81 31.79 2.25
CA THR A 594 -19.39 32.41 1.06
C THR A 594 -19.11 33.89 1.06
N ARG A 595 -18.43 34.39 0.05
CA ARG A 595 -18.15 35.80 -0.14
C ARG A 595 -19.13 36.41 -1.16
N PRO A 596 -19.90 37.45 -0.83
CA PRO A 596 -20.61 38.24 -1.84
C PRO A 596 -19.57 38.98 -2.67
N GLY A 597 -19.51 38.65 -3.97
CA GLY A 597 -18.68 39.38 -4.93
C GLY A 597 -17.26 38.88 -5.12
N MET A 598 -17.04 37.61 -5.49
CA MET A 598 -15.94 37.29 -6.39
C MET A 598 -16.23 37.99 -7.73
N ARG A 599 -15.82 39.28 -7.84
CA ARG A 599 -16.01 40.08 -9.05
C ARG A 599 -15.29 39.37 -10.20
N GLY A 600 -16.02 38.98 -11.23
CA GLY A 600 -15.51 38.48 -12.48
C GLY A 600 -15.86 37.02 -12.82
N VAL A 601 -16.46 36.28 -11.91
CA VAL A 601 -16.90 34.89 -12.21
C VAL A 601 -18.42 34.84 -12.10
N ALA A 602 -19.11 34.75 -13.23
CA ALA A 602 -20.52 34.40 -13.28
C ALA A 602 -20.70 32.93 -12.93
N LEU A 603 -20.61 32.59 -11.63
CA LEU A 603 -20.88 31.28 -11.13
C LEU A 603 -22.38 31.05 -11.05
N ALA A 604 -22.88 29.99 -11.63
CA ALA A 604 -24.29 29.61 -11.59
C ALA A 604 -24.78 29.24 -10.16
N ALA A 605 -23.90 29.20 -9.16
CA ALA A 605 -24.21 28.92 -7.76
C ALA A 605 -23.21 29.61 -6.82
N PRO A 606 -23.58 29.92 -5.56
CA PRO A 606 -22.67 30.49 -4.57
C PRO A 606 -21.50 29.52 -4.28
N VAL A 607 -20.29 30.07 -4.23
CA VAL A 607 -19.05 29.38 -3.93
C VAL A 607 -18.55 29.82 -2.56
N ALA A 608 -18.18 28.85 -1.75
CA ALA A 608 -17.51 29.03 -0.48
C ALA A 608 -16.01 28.76 -0.64
N ALA A 609 -15.14 29.60 -0.10
CA ALA A 609 -13.71 29.43 -0.23
C ALA A 609 -12.93 30.00 0.97
N LYS A 610 -11.76 29.40 1.22
CA LYS A 610 -10.81 29.81 2.26
C LYS A 610 -9.39 29.84 1.70
N ALA A 611 -8.73 30.95 1.84
CA ALA A 611 -7.27 31.05 1.72
C ALA A 611 -6.63 30.58 3.01
N GLY A 612 -5.44 30.01 2.91
CA GLY A 612 -4.64 29.57 4.06
C GLY A 612 -3.18 29.90 3.84
N THR A 613 -2.53 30.42 4.87
CA THR A 613 -1.10 30.73 4.92
C THR A 613 -0.52 30.01 6.15
N THR A 614 0.69 29.49 6.05
CA THR A 614 1.42 28.97 7.22
C THR A 614 2.09 30.12 7.96
N GLU A 615 2.28 29.98 9.27
CA GLU A 615 2.88 31.00 10.14
C GLU A 615 4.25 31.47 9.65
N ASP A 616 5.06 30.57 9.11
CA ASP A 616 6.40 30.83 8.56
C ASP A 616 6.39 31.15 7.05
N ASP A 617 5.22 31.38 6.45
CA ASP A 617 5.02 31.65 5.01
C ASP A 617 5.71 30.61 4.10
N THR A 618 5.71 29.35 4.48
CA THR A 618 6.32 28.26 3.69
C THR A 618 5.33 27.59 2.73
N ALA A 619 4.04 27.74 2.96
CA ALA A 619 2.98 27.24 2.09
C ALA A 619 1.77 28.17 2.06
N ARG A 620 1.13 28.23 0.89
CA ARG A 620 -0.10 28.96 0.65
C ARG A 620 -1.14 28.08 0.01
N TRP A 621 -2.32 28.08 0.58
CA TRP A 621 -3.45 27.27 0.16
C TRP A 621 -4.60 28.14 -0.33
N TYR A 622 -5.37 27.62 -1.24
CA TYR A 622 -6.71 28.09 -1.55
C TYR A 622 -7.62 26.90 -1.77
N VAL A 623 -8.66 26.79 -0.96
CA VAL A 623 -9.63 25.69 -1.05
C VAL A 623 -11.01 26.31 -1.22
N GLY A 624 -11.67 25.96 -2.31
CA GLY A 624 -13.01 26.46 -2.61
C GLY A 624 -13.92 25.35 -3.11
N TYR A 625 -15.21 25.47 -2.83
CA TYR A 625 -16.21 24.48 -3.21
C TYR A 625 -17.54 25.11 -3.61
N GLY A 626 -18.23 24.41 -4.49
CA GLY A 626 -19.62 24.61 -4.83
C GLY A 626 -20.37 23.28 -4.76
N PRO A 627 -21.64 23.23 -5.18
CA PRO A 627 -22.45 22.01 -5.09
C PRO A 627 -21.89 20.82 -5.89
N ALA A 628 -21.15 21.07 -6.96
CA ALA A 628 -20.66 20.03 -7.88
C ALA A 628 -19.27 19.49 -7.52
N ALA A 629 -18.42 20.31 -6.91
CA ALA A 629 -17.03 19.91 -6.63
C ALA A 629 -16.36 20.83 -5.60
N SER A 630 -15.33 20.30 -4.95
CA SER A 630 -14.38 21.04 -4.13
C SER A 630 -13.00 20.97 -4.76
N THR A 631 -12.28 22.08 -4.79
CA THR A 631 -10.93 22.18 -5.37
C THR A 631 -9.97 22.80 -4.37
N ALA A 632 -8.86 22.10 -4.11
CA ALA A 632 -7.76 22.60 -3.30
C ALA A 632 -6.54 22.84 -4.17
N VAL A 633 -5.88 23.98 -3.96
CA VAL A 633 -4.62 24.35 -4.59
C VAL A 633 -3.63 24.69 -3.48
N VAL A 634 -2.42 24.16 -3.58
CA VAL A 634 -1.29 24.48 -2.70
C VAL A 634 -0.09 24.91 -3.52
N VAL A 635 0.58 25.97 -3.05
CA VAL A 635 1.86 26.46 -3.58
C VAL A 635 2.85 26.53 -2.43
N TYR A 636 4.02 25.96 -2.65
CA TYR A 636 5.10 25.92 -1.67
C TYR A 636 6.47 25.84 -2.35
N ARG A 637 7.54 26.03 -1.59
CA ARG A 637 8.91 25.91 -2.10
C ARG A 637 9.65 24.81 -1.35
N MET A 638 10.35 23.96 -2.10
CA MET A 638 11.14 22.85 -1.52
C MET A 638 12.24 22.40 -2.47
N ASP A 639 13.48 22.42 -2.02
CA ASP A 639 14.64 21.88 -2.75
C ASP A 639 14.85 20.42 -2.34
N LEU A 640 14.21 19.49 -3.04
CA LEU A 640 14.30 18.06 -2.77
C LEU A 640 15.71 17.47 -2.90
N ALA A 641 16.63 18.19 -3.58
CA ALA A 641 18.01 17.74 -3.68
C ALA A 641 18.81 18.01 -2.38
N LYS A 642 18.34 18.93 -1.55
CA LYS A 642 19.00 19.33 -0.32
C LYS A 642 18.26 18.90 0.95
N SER A 643 16.97 19.14 1.00
CA SER A 643 16.17 18.93 2.22
C SER A 643 14.69 18.79 1.91
N LEU A 644 13.97 18.05 2.77
CA LEU A 644 12.51 18.01 2.76
C LEU A 644 11.89 19.18 3.56
N ALA A 645 12.69 20.08 4.11
CA ALA A 645 12.19 21.28 4.78
C ALA A 645 11.68 22.30 3.75
N PRO A 646 10.47 22.83 3.90
CA PRO A 646 9.95 23.85 3.02
C PRO A 646 10.71 25.18 3.22
N LEU A 647 10.75 25.99 2.15
CA LEU A 647 11.42 27.28 2.10
C LEU A 647 10.37 28.41 2.11
N PRO A 648 10.69 29.59 2.70
CA PRO A 648 9.75 30.73 2.70
C PRO A 648 9.37 31.17 1.29
N LEU A 649 8.12 31.60 1.12
CA LEU A 649 7.56 32.08 -0.15
C LEU A 649 7.71 33.58 -0.36
N LYS A 650 8.24 34.33 0.62
CA LYS A 650 8.42 35.78 0.55
C LYS A 650 9.17 36.18 -0.73
N GLY A 651 8.58 37.13 -1.49
CA GLY A 651 9.12 37.63 -2.76
C GLY A 651 8.80 36.79 -4.00
N LEU A 652 7.91 35.81 -3.86
CA LEU A 652 7.43 34.97 -4.98
C LEU A 652 6.75 35.84 -6.05
N ALA A 653 6.97 35.52 -7.33
CA ALA A 653 6.38 36.18 -8.50
C ALA A 653 6.67 37.69 -8.61
N GLY A 654 7.58 38.25 -7.83
CA GLY A 654 8.12 39.60 -8.01
C GLY A 654 7.55 40.67 -7.13
N GLY A 655 6.67 40.38 -6.17
CA GLY A 655 6.24 41.43 -5.23
C GLY A 655 5.11 41.07 -4.27
N PRO A 656 4.92 41.87 -3.23
CA PRO A 656 3.93 41.58 -2.18
C PRO A 656 2.48 41.60 -2.67
N GLU A 657 2.17 42.22 -3.81
CA GLU A 657 0.82 42.20 -4.38
C GLU A 657 0.44 40.86 -5.05
N ASP A 658 1.42 40.10 -5.56
CA ASP A 658 1.21 38.82 -6.25
C ASP A 658 1.49 37.63 -5.38
N ASP A 659 2.27 37.80 -4.32
CA ASP A 659 2.75 36.74 -3.42
C ASP A 659 1.65 35.82 -2.84
N GLY A 660 0.52 36.40 -2.42
CA GLY A 660 -0.59 35.66 -1.79
C GLY A 660 -1.64 35.11 -2.76
N LYS A 661 -1.61 35.53 -4.03
CA LYS A 661 -2.73 35.36 -4.96
C LYS A 661 -2.62 34.15 -5.87
N LEU A 662 -1.41 33.55 -6.03
CA LEU A 662 -1.20 32.43 -6.97
C LEU A 662 -2.16 31.25 -6.78
N PRO A 663 -2.37 30.69 -5.57
CA PRO A 663 -3.33 29.60 -5.41
C PRO A 663 -4.76 30.00 -5.77
N ALA A 664 -5.16 31.21 -5.40
CA ALA A 664 -6.49 31.77 -5.74
C ALA A 664 -6.64 32.01 -7.25
N GLN A 665 -5.60 32.50 -7.92
CA GLN A 665 -5.61 32.72 -9.37
C GLN A 665 -5.76 31.38 -10.11
N ILE A 666 -5.00 30.33 -9.71
CA ILE A 666 -5.13 28.98 -10.28
C ILE A 666 -6.56 28.47 -10.08
N TRP A 667 -7.08 28.60 -8.87
CA TRP A 667 -8.43 28.16 -8.53
C TRP A 667 -9.49 28.89 -9.37
N ASN A 668 -9.39 30.22 -9.50
CA ASN A 668 -10.33 31.06 -10.28
C ASN A 668 -10.28 30.67 -11.77
N THR A 669 -9.08 30.66 -12.39
CA THR A 669 -8.90 30.29 -13.80
C THR A 669 -9.46 28.92 -14.11
N TYR A 670 -9.21 27.95 -13.22
CA TYR A 670 -9.73 26.60 -13.35
C TYR A 670 -11.25 26.56 -13.24
N THR A 671 -11.81 27.22 -12.22
CA THR A 671 -13.25 27.21 -11.96
C THR A 671 -14.02 27.87 -13.11
N GLU A 672 -13.55 29.02 -13.61
CA GLU A 672 -14.12 29.69 -14.79
C GLU A 672 -14.16 28.80 -16.02
N ALA A 673 -13.08 28.03 -16.26
CA ALA A 673 -12.98 27.12 -17.40
C ALA A 673 -13.88 25.89 -17.28
N THR A 674 -14.30 25.52 -16.08
CA THR A 674 -15.06 24.28 -15.83
C THR A 674 -16.52 24.49 -15.46
N THR A 675 -16.97 25.76 -15.31
CA THR A 675 -18.36 26.13 -14.97
C THR A 675 -19.14 26.59 -16.21
N LYS A 676 -18.43 26.86 -17.31
CA LYS A 676 -19.01 27.12 -18.63
C LYS A 676 -19.44 25.77 -19.27
#